data_d380ec8d3a3f9c35005b612a062b00b5
#
_entry.id   d380ec8d3a3f9c35005b612a062b00b5
#
_cell.length_a   1.000
_cell.length_b   1.000
_cell.length_c   1.000
_cell.angle_alpha   90.00
_cell.angle_beta   90.00
_cell.angle_gamma   90.00
#
_symmetry.space_group_name_H-M   'P 1'
#
loop_
_entity.id
_entity.type
_entity.pdbx_description
1 polymer ?
#
loop_
_entity_poly.entity_id
_entity_poly.type
_entity_poly.pdbx_seq_one_letter_code
_entity_poly.pdbx_strand_id
1 'polypeptide(L)'
;MYSNIVKIRQEEVEKYGTGIVVDSCTVITAEHVILPDKRVNVDYLNQTFKGNVIFHGNDIALIEIHDLKFKDLFFEQSDTLFFTDQENFSEEDRVEIEGYRSYLQIEHSLIGKGIYPSNNTLIYCDYKVGDIINGKLKDYSGLSGAPIICNNRAVGIVQIQVTDLSGVLGIGFTSINKFRRHLPSEAITHSKYIDELLDTSESQALYEIEKNMKSAKYIPSIFVEDDVFKENLRYFSDPILFLSKSIDELQSLDYSNINKVLKEEEISFEEYSEKISPNNFFDLLRNVDAKIKHYITIIEIAKKKIDYNDSEGLEDLFIHRSMFNNSIEFKLEQIANQLEFISKRVVVITNNAGQGKTNFLCDFTSNFLVKRNIPTFYFNASNFIENPATEILEVITINNQWEKEYVKKSLMKLWEITGTFIVIVIDGLNENTTLNNFGNYIKSSISELLKYPYIKIILSTRNEKYDERFGMLSHENFGRQFCRMNMRQFRSDLSKKRIFKGYLKFFDVEILESTLLEPVYDQLTKDTLLLRFFCEVNKKKRQVHLYDIYKYSLFQKYYDLKKLELINSGNQINGNLFDKLIEHIAEIMIDTKEFSHIRVDELNSEDLQITYHLLESDVIFKTECRLKKGFLEDVEEIISFTFDEFRDYCLTRYIVRLENAAEIFPKFWRDMHDNKWSILEGVQKYIFFLSRTESSEIENIIKKYSNYSSIYWENIWNLEDSYIREDDIHLWKKHLFNAGPYSIQICKFLINRRDRSYFKNSSIDVLFDFFLEFSKIPGKYDVIIRKLFPFKINDRYEQAFSYNNYVILGDEFIKGLIDNFEVLVECSDYIDALKLSIFIYHIMPNLINDLWQKAYSIIPSESLEILEEYVNINNTYIFIKKNVNDILSVLNEVNCNNRICNLKSRIIEDNYRSILDQLTNIWEK
;
A
#
# COMPACT_ATOMS: atom_id res chain seq x y z
N MET A 1 -26.35 29.13 3.71
CA MET A 1 -25.74 29.80 2.52
C MET A 1 -24.72 30.80 3.04
N TYR A 2 -23.56 30.91 2.38
CA TYR A 2 -22.53 31.85 2.78
C TYR A 2 -23.08 33.30 2.71
N SER A 3 -22.64 34.14 3.64
CA SER A 3 -23.16 35.49 3.79
C SER A 3 -22.84 36.40 2.60
N ASN A 4 -21.79 36.12 1.83
CA ASN A 4 -21.38 36.92 0.68
C ASN A 4 -21.95 36.44 -0.69
N ILE A 5 -22.92 35.53 -0.69
CA ILE A 5 -23.66 35.16 -1.90
C ILE A 5 -24.85 36.09 -2.07
N VAL A 6 -24.96 36.71 -3.25
CA VAL A 6 -25.92 37.77 -3.53
C VAL A 6 -26.79 37.43 -4.73
N LYS A 7 -27.98 38.00 -4.75
CA LYS A 7 -28.87 37.95 -5.90
C LYS A 7 -28.63 39.14 -6.81
N ILE A 8 -28.57 38.90 -8.11
CA ILE A 8 -28.33 39.92 -9.12
C ILE A 8 -29.58 40.10 -9.98
N ARG A 9 -29.98 41.35 -10.19
CA ARG A 9 -31.11 41.71 -11.06
C ARG A 9 -30.69 42.84 -12.01
N GLN A 10 -31.10 42.75 -13.25
CA GLN A 10 -30.91 43.79 -14.23
C GLN A 10 -32.20 44.65 -14.35
N GLU A 11 -32.08 45.99 -14.36
CA GLU A 11 -33.22 46.92 -14.24
C GLU A 11 -34.28 46.84 -15.36
N GLU A 12 -33.92 46.40 -16.56
CA GLU A 12 -34.84 46.43 -17.72
C GLU A 12 -35.18 45.04 -18.27
N VAL A 13 -34.69 44.01 -17.69
CA VAL A 13 -34.89 42.63 -18.15
C VAL A 13 -35.24 41.77 -16.92
N GLU A 14 -36.30 40.99 -16.96
CA GLU A 14 -36.64 40.03 -15.92
C GLU A 14 -35.62 38.87 -15.87
N LYS A 15 -34.32 39.20 -15.85
CA LYS A 15 -33.24 38.24 -15.68
C LYS A 15 -32.69 38.33 -14.28
N TYR A 16 -32.54 37.15 -13.69
CA TYR A 16 -31.96 37.00 -12.36
C TYR A 16 -30.77 36.08 -12.44
N GLY A 17 -29.79 36.30 -11.58
CA GLY A 17 -28.64 35.44 -11.40
C GLY A 17 -28.13 35.50 -9.98
N THR A 18 -27.10 34.74 -9.72
CA THR A 18 -26.38 34.70 -8.47
C THR A 18 -25.02 35.38 -8.68
N GLY A 19 -24.52 36.01 -7.63
CA GLY A 19 -23.17 36.57 -7.59
C GLY A 19 -22.52 36.34 -6.25
N ILE A 20 -21.24 36.67 -6.18
CA ILE A 20 -20.43 36.54 -4.97
C ILE A 20 -19.79 37.89 -4.70
N VAL A 21 -19.93 38.41 -3.49
CA VAL A 21 -19.19 39.59 -3.04
C VAL A 21 -17.74 39.15 -2.79
N VAL A 22 -16.80 39.72 -3.54
CA VAL A 22 -15.39 39.31 -3.49
C VAL A 22 -14.51 40.24 -2.68
N ASP A 23 -14.97 41.48 -2.50
CA ASP A 23 -14.37 42.48 -1.60
C ASP A 23 -15.41 43.51 -1.12
N SER A 24 -14.96 44.52 -0.46
CA SER A 24 -15.83 45.56 0.13
C SER A 24 -16.65 46.41 -0.88
N CYS A 25 -16.42 46.26 -2.16
CA CYS A 25 -17.10 47.02 -3.23
C CYS A 25 -17.33 46.25 -4.52
N THR A 26 -16.87 45.01 -4.63
CA THR A 26 -16.90 44.23 -5.87
C THR A 26 -17.73 42.96 -5.75
N VAL A 27 -18.54 42.68 -6.76
CA VAL A 27 -19.33 41.45 -6.91
C VAL A 27 -18.95 40.78 -8.23
N ILE A 28 -18.74 39.47 -8.22
CA ILE A 28 -18.54 38.67 -9.43
C ILE A 28 -19.78 37.86 -9.77
N THR A 29 -20.06 37.70 -11.07
CA THR A 29 -21.13 36.82 -11.60
C THR A 29 -20.74 36.28 -12.96
N ALA A 30 -21.57 35.38 -13.52
CA ALA A 30 -21.39 34.91 -14.90
C ALA A 30 -21.70 36.02 -15.91
N GLU A 31 -20.91 36.07 -17.02
CA GLU A 31 -20.97 37.11 -18.03
C GLU A 31 -22.37 37.27 -18.61
N HIS A 32 -23.06 36.20 -18.92
CA HIS A 32 -24.37 36.20 -19.55
C HIS A 32 -25.54 36.62 -18.62
N VAL A 33 -25.29 36.79 -17.32
CA VAL A 33 -26.30 37.25 -16.34
C VAL A 33 -26.60 38.73 -16.54
N ILE A 34 -25.64 39.50 -17.01
CA ILE A 34 -25.76 40.97 -17.18
C ILE A 34 -25.31 41.43 -18.57
N LEU A 35 -25.90 42.55 -19.04
CA LEU A 35 -25.48 43.22 -20.24
C LEU A 35 -24.51 44.35 -19.87
N PRO A 36 -23.43 44.59 -20.64
CA PRO A 36 -22.31 45.44 -20.22
C PRO A 36 -22.68 46.92 -19.99
N ASP A 37 -23.70 47.44 -20.65
CA ASP A 37 -24.04 48.88 -20.62
C ASP A 37 -25.21 49.24 -19.71
N LYS A 38 -25.63 48.36 -18.85
CA LYS A 38 -26.85 48.58 -18.01
C LYS A 38 -26.53 48.54 -16.50
N ARG A 39 -27.30 49.31 -15.75
CA ARG A 39 -27.24 49.28 -14.29
C ARG A 39 -27.76 47.96 -13.76
N VAL A 40 -27.13 47.52 -12.67
CA VAL A 40 -27.40 46.24 -12.05
C VAL A 40 -27.84 46.50 -10.58
N ASN A 41 -28.88 45.84 -10.14
CA ASN A 41 -29.27 45.79 -8.77
C ASN A 41 -28.72 44.50 -8.10
N VAL A 42 -28.03 44.65 -6.96
CA VAL A 42 -27.47 43.59 -6.14
C VAL A 42 -28.23 43.54 -4.82
N ASP A 43 -28.94 42.48 -4.57
CA ASP A 43 -29.60 42.21 -3.30
C ASP A 43 -28.64 41.49 -2.35
N TYR A 44 -28.25 42.19 -1.28
CA TYR A 44 -27.32 41.74 -0.27
C TYR A 44 -27.88 41.92 1.13
N LEU A 45 -27.98 40.85 1.93
CA LEU A 45 -28.49 40.88 3.30
C LEU A 45 -29.79 41.67 3.46
N ASN A 46 -30.77 41.38 2.61
CA ASN A 46 -32.10 42.05 2.56
C ASN A 46 -32.08 43.55 2.17
N GLN A 47 -30.99 44.05 1.62
CA GLN A 47 -30.84 45.37 1.05
C GLN A 47 -30.53 45.33 -0.41
N THR A 48 -30.99 46.34 -1.18
CA THR A 48 -30.70 46.42 -2.63
C THR A 48 -29.72 47.55 -2.90
N PHE A 49 -28.61 47.24 -3.57
CA PHE A 49 -27.58 48.18 -3.94
C PHE A 49 -27.49 48.31 -5.45
N LYS A 50 -27.14 49.54 -5.93
CA LYS A 50 -26.91 49.75 -7.35
C LYS A 50 -25.44 49.58 -7.67
N GLY A 51 -25.14 48.76 -8.69
CA GLY A 51 -23.81 48.48 -9.14
C GLY A 51 -23.58 48.89 -10.61
N ASN A 52 -22.33 49.22 -10.95
CA ASN A 52 -21.87 49.47 -12.30
C ASN A 52 -20.99 48.29 -12.76
N VAL A 53 -21.14 47.86 -14.00
CA VAL A 53 -20.30 46.79 -14.58
C VAL A 53 -18.94 47.41 -14.94
N ILE A 54 -17.89 46.96 -14.30
CA ILE A 54 -16.50 47.42 -14.51
C ILE A 54 -15.69 46.46 -15.39
N PHE A 55 -16.10 45.23 -15.52
CA PHE A 55 -15.50 44.22 -16.37
C PHE A 55 -16.56 43.27 -16.93
N HIS A 56 -16.45 42.93 -18.21
CA HIS A 56 -17.33 41.97 -18.87
C HIS A 56 -16.53 41.21 -19.93
N GLY A 57 -16.34 39.92 -19.74
CA GLY A 57 -15.54 39.06 -20.61
C GLY A 57 -14.95 37.84 -19.83
N ASN A 58 -14.36 36.90 -20.56
CA ASN A 58 -13.81 35.67 -20.00
C ASN A 58 -14.82 34.86 -19.17
N ASP A 59 -16.06 34.82 -19.67
CA ASP A 59 -17.21 34.12 -19.03
C ASP A 59 -17.65 34.74 -17.69
N ILE A 60 -17.10 35.90 -17.26
CA ILE A 60 -17.47 36.59 -16.03
C ILE A 60 -17.81 38.05 -16.24
N ALA A 61 -18.51 38.63 -15.26
CA ALA A 61 -18.67 40.07 -15.14
C ALA A 61 -18.35 40.50 -13.70
N LEU A 62 -17.71 41.66 -13.57
CA LEU A 62 -17.46 42.31 -12.27
C LEU A 62 -18.33 43.56 -12.15
N ILE A 63 -18.97 43.67 -10.99
CA ILE A 63 -19.87 44.77 -10.66
C ILE A 63 -19.26 45.52 -9.49
N GLU A 64 -19.09 46.83 -9.63
CA GLU A 64 -18.61 47.70 -8.58
C GLU A 64 -19.78 48.42 -7.90
N ILE A 65 -19.76 48.46 -6.57
CA ILE A 65 -20.80 49.09 -5.74
C ILE A 65 -20.15 50.17 -4.87
N HIS A 66 -20.48 51.43 -5.16
CA HIS A 66 -20.00 52.58 -4.39
C HIS A 66 -20.99 52.99 -3.30
N ASP A 67 -21.23 52.11 -2.31
CA ASP A 67 -22.12 52.34 -1.18
C ASP A 67 -21.43 52.02 0.12
N LEU A 68 -21.40 53.01 1.05
CA LEU A 68 -20.76 52.83 2.35
C LEU A 68 -21.43 51.73 3.18
N LYS A 69 -22.77 51.58 3.11
CA LYS A 69 -23.49 50.54 3.81
C LYS A 69 -23.16 49.14 3.27
N PHE A 70 -22.95 49.03 1.98
CA PHE A 70 -22.51 47.76 1.40
C PHE A 70 -21.15 47.34 1.96
N LYS A 71 -20.23 48.29 2.05
CA LYS A 71 -18.89 48.08 2.63
C LYS A 71 -18.98 47.68 4.11
N ASP A 72 -19.79 48.37 4.91
CA ASP A 72 -19.94 48.04 6.34
C ASP A 72 -20.55 46.66 6.54
N LEU A 73 -21.57 46.30 5.75
CA LEU A 73 -22.17 44.97 5.77
C LEU A 73 -21.18 43.87 5.45
N PHE A 74 -20.28 44.08 4.50
CA PHE A 74 -19.25 43.09 4.14
C PHE A 74 -18.28 42.84 5.30
N PHE A 75 -17.82 43.89 5.99
CA PHE A 75 -16.88 43.74 7.11
C PHE A 75 -17.51 43.16 8.38
N GLU A 76 -18.81 43.24 8.52
CA GLU A 76 -19.54 42.65 9.66
C GLU A 76 -19.75 41.14 9.53
N GLN A 77 -19.53 40.57 8.37
CA GLN A 77 -19.75 39.14 8.12
C GLN A 77 -18.53 38.27 8.50
N SER A 78 -18.79 37.21 9.22
CA SER A 78 -17.80 36.22 9.62
C SER A 78 -17.80 34.96 8.73
N ASP A 79 -18.84 34.73 7.95
CA ASP A 79 -19.05 33.51 7.14
C ASP A 79 -18.94 33.84 5.65
N THR A 80 -17.75 34.30 5.25
CA THR A 80 -17.46 34.75 3.88
C THR A 80 -16.77 33.65 3.10
N LEU A 81 -17.28 33.37 1.88
CA LEU A 81 -16.70 32.42 0.95
C LEU A 81 -15.57 33.07 0.15
N PHE A 82 -14.39 32.44 0.14
CA PHE A 82 -13.23 32.87 -0.64
C PHE A 82 -12.98 31.93 -1.83
N PHE A 83 -12.31 32.44 -2.86
CA PHE A 83 -11.86 31.62 -3.98
C PHE A 83 -10.55 30.89 -3.68
N THR A 84 -10.32 29.77 -4.35
CA THR A 84 -9.07 28.98 -4.29
C THR A 84 -8.64 28.52 -5.67
N ASP A 85 -7.33 28.41 -5.86
CA ASP A 85 -6.66 27.98 -7.10
C ASP A 85 -6.67 26.46 -7.33
N GLN A 86 -7.58 25.72 -6.80
CA GLN A 86 -7.61 24.28 -7.00
C GLN A 86 -7.70 23.93 -8.49
N GLU A 87 -6.64 23.31 -9.04
CA GLU A 87 -6.57 22.91 -10.47
C GLU A 87 -6.93 21.44 -10.71
N ASN A 88 -6.77 20.61 -9.70
CA ASN A 88 -6.97 19.17 -9.81
C ASN A 88 -8.28 18.75 -9.15
N PHE A 89 -9.23 18.39 -9.97
CA PHE A 89 -10.52 17.87 -9.56
C PHE A 89 -10.61 16.36 -9.80
N SER A 90 -11.37 15.66 -8.95
CA SER A 90 -11.58 14.22 -9.04
C SER A 90 -13.05 13.83 -9.09
N GLU A 91 -13.31 12.59 -9.48
CA GLU A 91 -14.65 11.98 -9.44
C GLU A 91 -15.19 11.81 -8.01
N GLU A 92 -14.33 11.92 -7.01
CA GLU A 92 -14.68 11.80 -5.59
C GLU A 92 -15.01 13.14 -4.93
N ASP A 93 -14.70 14.26 -5.58
CA ASP A 93 -14.92 15.57 -5.00
C ASP A 93 -16.40 15.85 -4.79
N ARG A 94 -16.77 16.17 -3.54
CA ARG A 94 -18.10 16.67 -3.22
C ARG A 94 -18.16 18.16 -3.52
N VAL A 95 -19.19 18.53 -4.26
CA VAL A 95 -19.40 19.89 -4.70
C VAL A 95 -20.70 20.43 -4.14
N GLU A 96 -20.66 21.64 -3.62
CA GLU A 96 -21.85 22.38 -3.23
C GLU A 96 -22.00 23.61 -4.14
N ILE A 97 -23.25 23.91 -4.49
CA ILE A 97 -23.61 25.07 -5.31
C ILE A 97 -24.69 25.82 -4.57
N GLU A 98 -24.39 27.00 -4.12
CA GLU A 98 -25.35 27.84 -3.40
C GLU A 98 -25.73 29.06 -4.22
N GLY A 99 -27.01 29.36 -4.33
CA GLY A 99 -27.45 30.49 -5.12
C GLY A 99 -28.97 30.74 -5.09
N TYR A 100 -29.41 31.64 -5.91
CA TYR A 100 -30.82 32.03 -6.00
C TYR A 100 -31.48 31.43 -7.22
N ARG A 101 -32.64 30.79 -7.00
CA ARG A 101 -33.41 30.22 -8.10
C ARG A 101 -34.37 31.27 -8.67
N SER A 102 -34.33 31.48 -10.00
CA SER A 102 -35.07 32.57 -10.64
C SER A 102 -36.58 32.48 -10.45
N TYR A 103 -37.13 31.29 -10.50
CA TYR A 103 -38.57 31.04 -10.48
C TYR A 103 -39.20 31.30 -9.09
N LEU A 104 -38.50 30.97 -8.01
CA LEU A 104 -39.05 31.06 -6.63
C LEU A 104 -38.44 32.19 -5.83
N GLN A 105 -37.40 32.88 -6.31
CA GLN A 105 -36.61 33.88 -5.58
C GLN A 105 -36.09 33.41 -4.20
N ILE A 106 -35.88 32.10 -4.05
CA ILE A 106 -35.52 31.44 -2.80
C ILE A 106 -34.05 30.98 -2.92
N GLU A 107 -33.35 31.09 -1.80
CA GLU A 107 -32.03 30.46 -1.62
C GLU A 107 -32.12 28.96 -1.87
N HIS A 108 -31.15 28.46 -2.61
CA HIS A 108 -31.08 27.04 -2.99
C HIS A 108 -29.67 26.51 -2.89
N SER A 109 -29.51 25.33 -2.31
CA SER A 109 -28.24 24.60 -2.23
C SER A 109 -28.38 23.28 -2.97
N LEU A 110 -27.46 23.03 -3.89
CA LEU A 110 -27.32 21.75 -4.59
C LEU A 110 -26.05 21.07 -4.15
N ILE A 111 -26.11 19.76 -4.06
CA ILE A 111 -24.95 18.92 -3.76
C ILE A 111 -24.71 18.02 -4.95
N GLY A 112 -23.49 18.06 -5.49
CA GLY A 112 -23.02 17.22 -6.56
C GLY A 112 -21.82 16.39 -6.16
N LYS A 113 -21.56 15.31 -6.92
CA LYS A 113 -20.39 14.47 -6.73
C LYS A 113 -19.61 14.39 -8.04
N GLY A 114 -18.29 14.62 -7.92
CA GLY A 114 -17.36 14.56 -9.04
C GLY A 114 -17.30 15.81 -9.89
N ILE A 115 -16.11 16.17 -10.30
CA ILE A 115 -15.83 17.25 -11.25
C ILE A 115 -15.07 16.64 -12.43
N TYR A 116 -15.57 16.90 -13.63
CA TYR A 116 -15.03 16.33 -14.87
C TYR A 116 -14.68 17.46 -15.83
N PRO A 117 -13.57 17.36 -16.60
CA PRO A 117 -13.29 18.29 -17.68
C PRO A 117 -14.42 18.29 -18.71
N SER A 118 -14.79 19.45 -19.20
CA SER A 118 -15.80 19.58 -20.25
C SER A 118 -15.14 19.39 -21.62
N ASN A 119 -15.44 18.25 -22.28
CA ASN A 119 -14.92 17.95 -23.63
C ASN A 119 -15.79 18.56 -24.75
N ASN A 120 -16.76 19.39 -24.42
CA ASN A 120 -17.72 19.91 -25.39
C ASN A 120 -17.32 21.32 -25.85
N THR A 121 -16.76 21.41 -27.04
CA THR A 121 -16.30 22.66 -27.66
C THR A 121 -17.41 23.68 -27.98
N LEU A 122 -18.67 23.27 -27.81
CA LEU A 122 -19.85 24.13 -28.02
C LEU A 122 -20.36 24.82 -26.75
N ILE A 123 -19.77 24.49 -25.58
CA ILE A 123 -20.22 24.97 -24.26
C ILE A 123 -19.10 25.78 -23.64
N TYR A 124 -19.39 27.02 -23.25
CA TYR A 124 -18.47 27.94 -22.58
C TYR A 124 -18.24 27.58 -21.12
N CYS A 125 -17.77 26.36 -20.84
CA CYS A 125 -17.39 25.95 -19.49
C CYS A 125 -16.18 25.01 -19.54
N ASP A 126 -15.32 25.11 -18.53
CA ASP A 126 -14.10 24.31 -18.44
C ASP A 126 -14.38 22.94 -17.82
N TYR A 127 -15.33 22.90 -16.90
CA TYR A 127 -15.66 21.71 -16.12
C TYR A 127 -17.16 21.50 -16.01
N LYS A 128 -17.53 20.26 -15.74
CA LYS A 128 -18.90 19.82 -15.47
C LYS A 128 -18.96 19.15 -14.10
N VAL A 129 -19.96 19.50 -13.30
CA VAL A 129 -20.30 18.77 -12.09
C VAL A 129 -21.00 17.47 -12.49
N GLY A 130 -20.60 16.35 -11.87
CA GLY A 130 -21.17 15.04 -12.11
C GLY A 130 -22.58 14.89 -11.55
N ASP A 131 -22.84 13.80 -10.88
CA ASP A 131 -24.18 13.47 -10.37
C ASP A 131 -24.64 14.47 -9.31
N ILE A 132 -25.80 15.09 -9.54
CA ILE A 132 -26.47 15.91 -8.52
C ILE A 132 -27.22 14.96 -7.57
N ILE A 133 -26.81 14.94 -6.32
CA ILE A 133 -27.29 13.98 -5.30
C ILE A 133 -28.63 14.43 -4.74
N ASN A 134 -28.75 15.72 -4.41
CA ASN A 134 -29.99 16.28 -3.88
C ASN A 134 -30.70 17.13 -4.94
N GLY A 135 -31.94 16.85 -5.19
CA GLY A 135 -32.80 17.68 -6.02
C GLY A 135 -32.58 17.55 -7.53
N LYS A 136 -33.07 16.50 -8.12
CA LYS A 136 -33.27 16.43 -9.58
C LYS A 136 -34.26 17.50 -10.03
N LEU A 137 -33.75 18.69 -10.30
CA LEU A 137 -34.52 19.81 -10.80
C LEU A 137 -34.60 19.74 -12.33
N LYS A 138 -35.76 20.10 -12.88
CA LYS A 138 -35.93 20.24 -14.32
C LYS A 138 -35.30 21.52 -14.88
N ASP A 139 -35.02 22.47 -14.01
CA ASP A 139 -34.53 23.81 -14.36
C ASP A 139 -33.63 24.38 -13.26
N TYR A 140 -32.41 24.74 -13.61
CA TYR A 140 -31.40 25.38 -12.74
C TYR A 140 -31.25 26.88 -13.04
N SER A 141 -32.23 27.51 -13.72
CA SER A 141 -32.20 28.94 -14.02
C SER A 141 -32.09 29.78 -12.74
N GLY A 142 -31.24 30.81 -12.78
CA GLY A 142 -30.93 31.70 -11.63
C GLY A 142 -29.68 31.28 -10.87
N LEU A 143 -29.16 30.06 -11.01
CA LEU A 143 -27.88 29.66 -10.44
C LEU A 143 -26.66 30.16 -11.25
N SER A 144 -26.85 30.69 -12.46
CA SER A 144 -25.75 31.30 -13.21
C SER A 144 -25.04 32.37 -12.38
N GLY A 145 -23.72 32.28 -12.28
CA GLY A 145 -22.90 33.09 -11.39
C GLY A 145 -22.78 32.59 -9.95
N ALA A 146 -23.49 31.52 -9.58
CA ALA A 146 -23.34 30.88 -8.29
C ALA A 146 -21.94 30.26 -8.12
N PRO A 147 -21.36 30.25 -6.92
CA PRO A 147 -20.10 29.59 -6.66
C PRO A 147 -20.24 28.07 -6.77
N ILE A 148 -19.22 27.44 -7.33
CA ILE A 148 -18.94 26.01 -7.16
C ILE A 148 -18.05 25.89 -5.95
N ILE A 149 -18.56 25.27 -4.90
CA ILE A 149 -17.88 25.18 -3.61
C ILE A 149 -17.33 23.76 -3.44
N CYS A 150 -16.03 23.67 -3.29
CA CYS A 150 -15.32 22.44 -2.96
C CYS A 150 -14.45 22.71 -1.74
N ASN A 151 -14.54 21.87 -0.70
CA ASN A 151 -13.78 22.05 0.53
C ASN A 151 -13.95 23.45 1.17
N ASN A 152 -15.18 23.94 1.21
CA ASN A 152 -15.55 25.27 1.75
C ASN A 152 -14.92 26.46 1.02
N ARG A 153 -14.48 26.30 -0.19
CA ARG A 153 -13.93 27.36 -1.06
C ARG A 153 -14.59 27.37 -2.41
N ALA A 154 -14.75 28.53 -2.99
CA ALA A 154 -15.19 28.67 -4.37
C ALA A 154 -14.04 28.27 -5.32
N VAL A 155 -14.28 27.33 -6.20
CA VAL A 155 -13.33 26.85 -7.22
C VAL A 155 -13.69 27.34 -8.62
N GLY A 156 -14.84 27.96 -8.78
CA GLY A 156 -15.34 28.49 -10.03
C GLY A 156 -16.75 29.04 -9.91
N ILE A 157 -17.32 29.43 -11.02
CA ILE A 157 -18.67 30.00 -11.12
C ILE A 157 -19.52 29.22 -12.13
N VAL A 158 -20.76 28.95 -11.76
CA VAL A 158 -21.76 28.33 -12.63
C VAL A 158 -22.00 29.17 -13.87
N GLN A 159 -21.84 28.56 -15.04
CA GLN A 159 -22.10 29.19 -16.33
C GLN A 159 -23.39 28.69 -16.96
N ILE A 160 -23.61 27.41 -17.04
CA ILE A 160 -24.67 26.84 -17.86
C ILE A 160 -25.19 25.52 -17.30
N GLN A 161 -26.45 25.26 -17.60
CA GLN A 161 -27.07 23.97 -17.48
C GLN A 161 -26.73 23.12 -18.71
N VAL A 162 -26.21 21.94 -18.50
CA VAL A 162 -25.84 21.00 -19.57
C VAL A 162 -26.81 19.82 -19.58
N THR A 163 -27.42 19.57 -20.72
CA THR A 163 -28.24 18.37 -20.97
C THR A 163 -27.42 17.38 -21.78
N ASP A 164 -27.27 16.15 -21.31
CA ASP A 164 -26.71 15.07 -22.11
C ASP A 164 -27.76 14.39 -22.99
N LEU A 165 -27.32 13.45 -23.84
CA LEU A 165 -28.19 12.69 -24.75
C LEU A 165 -29.24 11.83 -24.03
N SER A 166 -29.06 11.57 -22.73
CA SER A 166 -30.02 10.84 -21.89
C SER A 166 -31.05 11.76 -21.19
N GLY A 167 -30.95 13.08 -21.39
CA GLY A 167 -31.79 14.08 -20.74
C GLY A 167 -31.41 14.37 -19.29
N VAL A 168 -30.23 13.91 -18.83
CA VAL A 168 -29.69 14.21 -17.50
C VAL A 168 -29.13 15.60 -17.50
N LEU A 169 -29.62 16.44 -16.59
CA LEU A 169 -29.16 17.81 -16.39
C LEU A 169 -27.86 17.79 -15.58
N GLY A 170 -26.80 18.39 -16.13
CA GLY A 170 -25.54 18.68 -15.46
C GLY A 170 -25.33 20.18 -15.31
N ILE A 171 -24.40 20.60 -14.48
CA ILE A 171 -24.02 21.99 -14.29
C ILE A 171 -22.58 22.18 -14.80
N GLY A 172 -22.42 23.06 -15.78
CA GLY A 172 -21.12 23.51 -16.29
C GLY A 172 -20.65 24.76 -15.58
N PHE A 173 -19.35 24.86 -15.29
CA PHE A 173 -18.79 26.02 -14.64
C PHE A 173 -17.45 26.44 -15.24
N THR A 174 -17.09 27.70 -15.05
CA THR A 174 -15.79 28.26 -15.38
C THR A 174 -14.92 28.25 -14.13
N SER A 175 -13.73 27.65 -14.24
CA SER A 175 -12.75 27.61 -13.16
C SER A 175 -12.20 29.01 -12.85
N ILE A 176 -11.84 29.23 -11.58
CA ILE A 176 -11.18 30.46 -11.15
C ILE A 176 -9.94 30.79 -11.97
N ASN A 177 -9.18 29.82 -12.44
CA ASN A 177 -7.93 30.02 -13.19
C ASN A 177 -8.11 30.85 -14.45
N LYS A 178 -9.29 30.80 -15.05
CA LYS A 178 -9.60 31.65 -16.21
C LYS A 178 -9.72 33.15 -15.88
N PHE A 179 -10.21 33.48 -14.68
CA PHE A 179 -10.53 34.87 -14.32
C PHE A 179 -9.78 35.39 -13.08
N ARG A 180 -8.90 34.59 -12.50
CA ARG A 180 -8.11 34.93 -11.29
C ARG A 180 -7.48 36.31 -11.35
N ARG A 181 -6.87 36.68 -12.47
CA ARG A 181 -6.20 38.00 -12.68
C ARG A 181 -7.15 39.20 -12.67
N HIS A 182 -8.45 38.95 -12.73
CA HIS A 182 -9.48 39.99 -12.69
C HIS A 182 -10.09 40.15 -11.27
N LEU A 183 -9.78 39.20 -10.37
CA LEU A 183 -10.23 39.25 -8.99
C LEU A 183 -9.33 40.18 -8.17
N PRO A 184 -9.90 40.91 -7.22
CA PRO A 184 -9.11 41.61 -6.20
C PRO A 184 -8.25 40.62 -5.43
N SER A 185 -7.03 41.04 -5.07
CA SER A 185 -6.13 40.21 -4.26
C SER A 185 -6.79 39.73 -2.95
N GLU A 186 -7.64 40.55 -2.37
CA GLU A 186 -8.37 40.29 -1.13
C GLU A 186 -9.39 39.14 -1.25
N ALA A 187 -9.90 38.91 -2.46
CA ALA A 187 -10.85 37.83 -2.72
C ALA A 187 -10.24 36.41 -2.66
N ILE A 188 -8.94 36.32 -2.86
CA ILE A 188 -8.18 35.07 -2.93
C ILE A 188 -7.31 34.90 -1.69
N THR A 189 -6.93 36.03 -1.03
CA THR A 189 -5.94 36.04 0.03
C THR A 189 -6.53 35.86 1.43
N HIS A 190 -5.92 34.94 2.15
CA HIS A 190 -5.92 34.85 3.59
C HIS A 190 -4.94 35.87 4.19
N SER A 191 -4.70 35.83 5.49
CA SER A 191 -3.63 36.65 6.08
C SER A 191 -2.32 36.38 5.35
N LYS A 192 -1.46 37.38 5.18
CA LYS A 192 -0.15 37.26 4.52
C LYS A 192 0.65 36.01 4.99
N TYR A 193 0.59 35.70 6.28
CA TYR A 193 1.21 34.51 6.82
C TYR A 193 0.61 33.22 6.23
N ILE A 194 -0.72 33.12 6.09
CA ILE A 194 -1.38 31.91 5.57
C ILE A 194 -0.95 31.66 4.11
N ASP A 195 -0.89 32.71 3.30
CA ASP A 195 -0.44 32.58 1.92
C ASP A 195 1.03 32.15 1.85
N GLU A 196 1.91 32.82 2.62
CA GLU A 196 3.31 32.42 2.73
C GLU A 196 3.48 30.99 3.28
N LEU A 197 2.64 30.55 4.21
CA LEU A 197 2.64 29.19 4.75
C LEU A 197 2.25 28.16 3.69
N LEU A 198 1.21 28.44 2.88
CA LEU A 198 0.75 27.54 1.81
C LEU A 198 1.86 27.39 0.75
N ASP A 199 2.41 28.51 0.27
CA ASP A 199 3.49 28.51 -0.72
C ASP A 199 4.76 27.81 -0.19
N THR A 200 5.12 28.06 1.06
CA THR A 200 6.29 27.44 1.70
C THR A 200 6.10 25.94 1.88
N SER A 201 4.91 25.53 2.33
CA SER A 201 4.60 24.12 2.58
C SER A 201 4.63 23.30 1.28
N GLU A 202 4.02 23.81 0.21
CA GLU A 202 4.05 23.16 -1.10
C GLU A 202 5.48 23.07 -1.66
N SER A 203 6.20 24.19 -1.67
CA SER A 203 7.56 24.26 -2.19
C SER A 203 8.50 23.33 -1.44
N GLN A 204 8.43 23.30 -0.10
CA GLN A 204 9.26 22.45 0.74
C GLN A 204 8.93 20.96 0.54
N ALA A 205 7.65 20.59 0.51
CA ALA A 205 7.25 19.21 0.30
C ALA A 205 7.69 18.70 -1.09
N LEU A 206 7.46 19.47 -2.15
CA LEU A 206 7.87 19.11 -3.50
C LEU A 206 9.38 19.03 -3.65
N TYR A 207 10.14 19.93 -3.00
CA TYR A 207 11.60 19.89 -2.98
C TYR A 207 12.14 18.59 -2.37
N GLU A 208 11.64 18.17 -1.20
CA GLU A 208 12.08 16.94 -0.55
C GLU A 208 11.65 15.69 -1.34
N ILE A 209 10.46 15.73 -1.97
CA ILE A 209 10.00 14.65 -2.86
C ILE A 209 10.93 14.57 -4.10
N GLU A 210 11.28 15.69 -4.71
CA GLU A 210 12.23 15.72 -5.85
C GLU A 210 13.59 15.17 -5.46
N LYS A 211 14.08 15.48 -4.25
CA LYS A 211 15.31 14.90 -3.70
C LYS A 211 15.20 13.38 -3.54
N ASN A 212 14.08 12.87 -3.04
CA ASN A 212 13.80 11.44 -2.98
C ASN A 212 13.70 10.80 -4.38
N MET A 213 13.20 11.53 -5.39
CA MET A 213 13.20 11.05 -6.78
C MET A 213 14.63 10.98 -7.35
N LYS A 214 15.46 12.01 -7.12
CA LYS A 214 16.86 12.05 -7.58
C LYS A 214 17.70 10.94 -6.94
N SER A 215 17.43 10.60 -5.69
CA SER A 215 18.10 9.48 -4.99
C SER A 215 17.47 8.12 -5.26
N ALA A 216 16.56 8.04 -6.23
CA ALA A 216 15.82 6.83 -6.60
C ALA A 216 15.09 6.14 -5.42
N LYS A 217 14.92 6.82 -4.27
CA LYS A 217 14.09 6.36 -3.16
C LYS A 217 12.60 6.43 -3.53
N TYR A 218 12.23 7.29 -4.48
CA TYR A 218 10.88 7.43 -4.99
C TYR A 218 10.82 7.31 -6.52
N ILE A 219 9.97 6.42 -7.03
CA ILE A 219 9.70 6.22 -8.46
C ILE A 219 8.19 6.38 -8.69
N PRO A 220 7.73 7.55 -9.17
CA PRO A 220 6.32 7.92 -9.18
C PRO A 220 5.37 6.97 -9.89
N SER A 221 5.81 6.38 -11.01
CA SER A 221 4.94 5.54 -11.86
C SER A 221 4.76 4.11 -11.34
N ILE A 222 5.46 3.73 -10.29
CA ILE A 222 5.53 2.33 -9.83
C ILE A 222 4.64 2.08 -8.61
N PHE A 223 4.31 3.13 -7.85
CA PHE A 223 3.50 2.96 -6.65
C PHE A 223 2.08 2.50 -7.00
N VAL A 224 1.63 1.42 -6.37
CA VAL A 224 0.26 0.90 -6.43
C VAL A 224 -0.38 1.00 -5.06
N GLU A 225 -1.60 1.53 -5.03
CA GLU A 225 -2.33 1.84 -3.81
C GLU A 225 -2.78 0.58 -3.06
N ASP A 226 -2.56 0.55 -1.75
CA ASP A 226 -3.37 -0.24 -0.83
C ASP A 226 -4.58 0.63 -0.47
N ASP A 227 -5.73 0.35 -1.09
CA ASP A 227 -6.93 1.19 -1.02
C ASP A 227 -7.39 1.43 0.42
N VAL A 228 -7.34 0.41 1.29
CA VAL A 228 -7.77 0.53 2.69
C VAL A 228 -6.81 1.39 3.50
N PHE A 229 -5.52 1.19 3.32
CA PHE A 229 -4.49 1.93 4.05
C PHE A 229 -4.49 3.41 3.65
N LYS A 230 -4.59 3.68 2.36
CA LYS A 230 -4.65 5.03 1.80
C LYS A 230 -5.93 5.75 2.24
N GLU A 231 -7.06 5.05 2.25
CA GLU A 231 -8.33 5.61 2.71
C GLU A 231 -8.26 6.09 4.16
N ASN A 232 -7.69 5.29 5.07
CA ASN A 232 -7.50 5.70 6.47
C ASN A 232 -6.66 6.98 6.60
N LEU A 233 -5.60 7.13 5.80
CA LEU A 233 -4.81 8.36 5.78
C LEU A 233 -5.54 9.54 5.15
N ARG A 234 -6.45 9.31 4.21
CA ARG A 234 -7.33 10.34 3.67
C ARG A 234 -8.29 10.85 4.75
N TYR A 235 -8.92 9.96 5.53
CA TYR A 235 -9.73 10.33 6.70
C TYR A 235 -8.93 11.10 7.73
N PHE A 236 -7.69 10.71 7.94
CA PHE A 236 -6.78 11.44 8.83
C PHE A 236 -6.49 12.86 8.31
N SER A 237 -6.24 13.04 7.02
CA SER A 237 -5.69 14.28 6.46
C SER A 237 -6.73 15.30 6.01
N ASP A 238 -7.91 14.84 5.54
CA ASP A 238 -9.01 15.70 5.06
C ASP A 238 -10.32 15.37 5.81
N PRO A 239 -10.42 15.80 7.06
CA PRO A 239 -11.45 15.32 7.96
C PRO A 239 -12.86 15.76 7.59
N ILE A 240 -13.04 16.98 7.06
CA ILE A 240 -14.37 17.51 6.71
C ILE A 240 -14.96 16.72 5.54
N LEU A 241 -14.19 16.53 4.46
CA LEU A 241 -14.64 15.77 3.30
C LEU A 241 -15.05 14.35 3.70
N PHE A 242 -14.19 13.69 4.49
CA PHE A 242 -14.42 12.29 4.82
C PHE A 242 -15.50 12.08 5.88
N LEU A 243 -15.74 13.03 6.80
CA LEU A 243 -16.91 13.00 7.66
C LEU A 243 -18.19 13.15 6.83
N SER A 244 -18.19 14.06 5.85
CA SER A 244 -19.31 14.22 4.93
C SER A 244 -19.60 12.93 4.17
N LYS A 245 -18.56 12.33 3.56
CA LYS A 245 -18.67 11.06 2.84
C LYS A 245 -19.23 9.94 3.74
N SER A 246 -18.79 9.88 5.00
CA SER A 246 -19.28 8.88 5.95
C SER A 246 -20.77 9.09 6.29
N ILE A 247 -21.20 10.34 6.46
CA ILE A 247 -22.61 10.67 6.69
C ILE A 247 -23.46 10.29 5.48
N ASP A 248 -23.01 10.63 4.26
CA ASP A 248 -23.71 10.27 3.03
C ASP A 248 -23.83 8.75 2.89
N GLU A 249 -22.77 8.01 3.21
CA GLU A 249 -22.79 6.54 3.19
C GLU A 249 -23.78 6.00 4.23
N LEU A 250 -23.77 6.50 5.47
CA LEU A 250 -24.71 6.11 6.51
C LEU A 250 -26.17 6.38 6.10
N GLN A 251 -26.44 7.52 5.46
CA GLN A 251 -27.79 7.87 4.99
C GLN A 251 -28.24 7.01 3.80
N SER A 252 -27.32 6.51 2.99
CA SER A 252 -27.62 5.68 1.82
C SER A 252 -27.91 4.21 2.14
N LEU A 253 -27.62 3.75 3.36
CA LEU A 253 -27.82 2.36 3.78
C LEU A 253 -29.31 2.07 4.00
N ASP A 254 -29.76 0.89 3.55
CA ASP A 254 -31.14 0.41 3.80
C ASP A 254 -31.23 -0.29 5.17
N TYR A 255 -31.80 0.41 6.12
CA TYR A 255 -32.02 -0.08 7.49
C TYR A 255 -33.36 -0.82 7.67
N SER A 256 -34.21 -0.92 6.66
CA SER A 256 -35.57 -1.44 6.76
C SER A 256 -35.65 -2.84 7.37
N ASN A 257 -34.73 -3.73 7.01
CA ASN A 257 -34.70 -5.10 7.49
C ASN A 257 -34.27 -5.19 8.96
N ILE A 258 -33.27 -4.43 9.35
CA ILE A 258 -32.78 -4.45 10.73
C ILE A 258 -33.77 -3.77 11.68
N ASN A 259 -34.42 -2.70 11.24
CA ASN A 259 -35.41 -1.99 12.04
C ASN A 259 -36.67 -2.85 12.33
N LYS A 260 -37.05 -3.76 11.41
CA LYS A 260 -38.11 -4.75 11.68
C LYS A 260 -37.77 -5.69 12.85
N VAL A 261 -36.50 -5.98 13.07
CA VAL A 261 -36.04 -6.89 14.12
C VAL A 261 -35.86 -6.15 15.44
N LEU A 262 -35.40 -4.93 15.41
CA LEU A 262 -35.08 -4.15 16.61
C LEU A 262 -36.32 -3.72 17.39
N LYS A 263 -37.48 -3.53 16.76
CA LYS A 263 -38.83 -3.24 17.34
C LYS A 263 -38.94 -2.03 18.31
N GLU A 264 -37.94 -1.76 19.12
CA GLU A 264 -37.95 -0.78 20.21
C GLU A 264 -37.21 0.51 19.84
N GLU A 265 -36.23 0.44 18.94
CA GLU A 265 -35.39 1.59 18.57
C GLU A 265 -34.97 1.47 17.10
N GLU A 266 -35.32 2.48 16.30
CA GLU A 266 -34.99 2.49 14.87
C GLU A 266 -33.63 3.10 14.58
N ILE A 267 -32.86 2.46 13.75
CA ILE A 267 -31.60 3.00 13.22
C ILE A 267 -31.93 3.98 12.09
N SER A 268 -31.52 5.24 12.26
CA SER A 268 -31.68 6.30 11.26
C SER A 268 -30.58 7.35 11.38
N PHE A 269 -30.14 7.87 10.25
CA PHE A 269 -29.16 8.97 10.14
C PHE A 269 -29.73 10.17 9.36
N GLU A 270 -31.05 10.21 9.11
CA GLU A 270 -31.69 11.27 8.32
C GLU A 270 -31.55 12.67 8.93
N GLU A 271 -31.35 12.76 10.26
CA GLU A 271 -31.22 14.06 10.95
C GLU A 271 -29.92 14.80 10.66
N TYR A 272 -28.92 14.14 10.09
CA TYR A 272 -27.62 14.75 9.70
C TYR A 272 -27.68 15.43 8.34
N SER A 273 -28.66 16.31 8.15
CA SER A 273 -28.82 17.12 6.93
C SER A 273 -28.07 18.47 6.99
N GLU A 274 -27.52 18.82 8.14
CA GLU A 274 -26.80 20.09 8.32
C GLU A 274 -25.48 20.07 7.55
N LYS A 275 -25.15 21.24 6.98
CA LYS A 275 -23.86 21.44 6.30
C LYS A 275 -22.71 21.31 7.29
N ILE A 276 -21.74 20.47 6.94
CA ILE A 276 -20.51 20.35 7.72
C ILE A 276 -19.65 21.58 7.47
N SER A 277 -19.36 22.29 8.56
CA SER A 277 -18.46 23.45 8.55
C SER A 277 -17.35 23.26 9.59
N PRO A 278 -16.24 24.01 9.50
CA PRO A 278 -15.21 23.95 10.54
C PRO A 278 -15.74 24.21 11.95
N ASN A 279 -16.80 25.04 12.10
CA ASN A 279 -17.36 25.42 13.39
C ASN A 279 -18.17 24.30 14.07
N ASN A 280 -18.93 23.52 13.32
CA ASN A 280 -19.75 22.43 13.87
C ASN A 280 -19.08 21.05 13.77
N PHE A 281 -17.93 20.97 13.12
CA PHE A 281 -17.25 19.71 12.77
C PHE A 281 -17.02 18.78 13.96
N PHE A 282 -16.41 19.26 15.04
CA PHE A 282 -16.06 18.41 16.18
C PHE A 282 -17.28 17.91 16.95
N ASP A 283 -18.35 18.72 17.01
CA ASP A 283 -19.59 18.32 17.66
C ASP A 283 -20.33 17.30 16.81
N LEU A 284 -20.38 17.52 15.51
CA LEU A 284 -20.99 16.59 14.57
C LEU A 284 -20.24 15.25 14.55
N LEU A 285 -18.89 15.27 14.48
CA LEU A 285 -18.07 14.06 14.54
C LEU A 285 -18.35 13.25 15.80
N ARG A 286 -18.41 13.92 16.98
CA ARG A 286 -18.71 13.25 18.25
C ARG A 286 -20.10 12.63 18.25
N ASN A 287 -21.09 13.35 17.74
CA ASN A 287 -22.47 12.90 17.69
C ASN A 287 -22.65 11.69 16.76
N VAL A 288 -22.07 11.74 15.57
CA VAL A 288 -22.11 10.63 14.59
C VAL A 288 -21.41 9.40 15.16
N ASP A 289 -20.19 9.54 15.68
CA ASP A 289 -19.42 8.43 16.28
C ASP A 289 -20.17 7.81 17.47
N ALA A 290 -20.71 8.63 18.37
CA ALA A 290 -21.49 8.14 19.51
C ALA A 290 -22.74 7.38 19.06
N LYS A 291 -23.43 7.89 18.03
CA LYS A 291 -24.63 7.26 17.49
C LYS A 291 -24.34 5.92 16.81
N ILE A 292 -23.28 5.85 16.01
CA ILE A 292 -22.83 4.58 15.40
C ILE A 292 -22.54 3.54 16.49
N LYS A 293 -21.75 3.90 17.51
CA LYS A 293 -21.40 3.00 18.62
C LYS A 293 -22.63 2.54 19.40
N HIS A 294 -23.58 3.44 19.61
CA HIS A 294 -24.87 3.11 20.24
C HIS A 294 -25.62 2.06 19.41
N TYR A 295 -25.75 2.26 18.11
CA TYR A 295 -26.44 1.33 17.22
C TYR A 295 -25.73 -0.03 17.11
N ILE A 296 -24.41 -0.07 17.05
CA ILE A 296 -23.64 -1.33 17.12
C ILE A 296 -23.98 -2.07 18.41
N THR A 297 -24.01 -1.37 19.56
CA THR A 297 -24.36 -1.98 20.85
C THR A 297 -25.78 -2.55 20.86
N ILE A 298 -26.76 -1.85 20.29
CA ILE A 298 -28.14 -2.34 20.18
C ILE A 298 -28.22 -3.58 19.32
N ILE A 299 -27.50 -3.62 18.19
CA ILE A 299 -27.43 -4.78 17.30
C ILE A 299 -26.82 -5.98 18.03
N GLU A 300 -25.73 -5.77 18.78
CA GLU A 300 -25.11 -6.85 19.59
C GLU A 300 -26.03 -7.39 20.67
N ILE A 301 -26.79 -6.50 21.35
CA ILE A 301 -27.77 -6.92 22.37
C ILE A 301 -28.92 -7.71 21.74
N ALA A 302 -29.40 -7.27 20.57
CA ALA A 302 -30.46 -7.97 19.86
C ALA A 302 -30.01 -9.35 19.41
N LYS A 303 -28.77 -9.49 18.91
CA LYS A 303 -28.17 -10.80 18.57
C LYS A 303 -28.12 -11.73 19.78
N LYS A 304 -27.65 -11.25 20.95
CA LYS A 304 -27.59 -12.05 22.19
C LYS A 304 -28.98 -12.48 22.66
N LYS A 305 -30.02 -11.62 22.53
CA LYS A 305 -31.40 -11.98 22.89
C LYS A 305 -31.96 -13.08 21.97
N ILE A 306 -31.62 -13.06 20.69
CA ILE A 306 -32.03 -14.08 19.71
C ILE A 306 -31.35 -15.41 20.02
N ASP A 307 -30.05 -15.42 20.31
CA ASP A 307 -29.30 -16.62 20.67
C ASP A 307 -29.78 -17.27 21.98
N TYR A 308 -30.37 -16.52 22.90
CA TYR A 308 -30.83 -17.02 24.21
C TYR A 308 -32.27 -17.57 24.20
N ASN A 309 -33.11 -17.13 23.28
CA ASN A 309 -34.53 -17.54 23.21
C ASN A 309 -34.78 -18.79 22.33
N ASP A 310 -33.75 -19.56 22.06
CA ASP A 310 -33.68 -20.62 21.07
C ASP A 310 -34.32 -21.94 21.50
N SER A 311 -35.62 -21.99 21.73
CA SER A 311 -36.36 -23.27 21.90
C SER A 311 -37.49 -23.50 20.90
N GLU A 312 -37.79 -22.53 20.03
CA GLU A 312 -38.90 -22.74 19.06
C GLU A 312 -38.50 -22.17 17.67
N GLY A 313 -38.10 -23.03 16.74
CA GLY A 313 -38.07 -22.76 15.30
C GLY A 313 -36.71 -22.50 14.66
N LEU A 314 -36.00 -23.52 14.25
CA LEU A 314 -34.71 -23.48 13.55
C LEU A 314 -34.73 -22.70 12.19
N GLU A 315 -35.84 -22.61 11.49
CA GLU A 315 -35.96 -21.92 10.22
C GLU A 315 -36.01 -20.39 10.39
N ASP A 316 -36.79 -19.90 11.37
CA ASP A 316 -36.83 -18.46 11.69
C ASP A 316 -35.45 -17.96 12.17
N LEU A 317 -34.72 -18.80 12.87
CA LEU A 317 -33.36 -18.46 13.36
C LEU A 317 -32.34 -18.29 12.24
N PHE A 318 -32.42 -19.12 11.22
CA PHE A 318 -31.54 -19.02 10.03
C PHE A 318 -31.83 -17.73 9.23
N ILE A 319 -33.11 -17.37 9.11
CA ILE A 319 -33.55 -16.13 8.45
C ILE A 319 -33.09 -14.92 9.28
N HIS A 320 -33.26 -14.92 10.60
CA HIS A 320 -32.82 -13.85 11.48
C HIS A 320 -31.28 -13.75 11.52
N ARG A 321 -30.53 -14.84 11.60
CA ARG A 321 -29.05 -14.84 11.48
C ARG A 321 -28.57 -14.34 10.11
N SER A 322 -29.27 -14.67 9.03
CA SER A 322 -28.91 -14.15 7.70
C SER A 322 -29.20 -12.65 7.54
N MET A 323 -30.22 -12.15 8.24
CA MET A 323 -30.54 -10.71 8.28
C MET A 323 -29.53 -9.91 9.10
N PHE A 324 -28.94 -10.49 10.15
CA PHE A 324 -27.85 -9.88 10.92
C PHE A 324 -26.47 -10.15 10.31
N ASN A 325 -26.36 -11.18 9.49
CA ASN A 325 -25.08 -11.48 8.85
C ASN A 325 -24.92 -10.59 7.62
N ASN A 326 -24.00 -9.72 7.71
CA ASN A 326 -23.08 -9.24 6.69
C ASN A 326 -23.11 -7.80 6.21
N SER A 327 -24.16 -6.99 6.24
CA SER A 327 -23.93 -5.71 5.57
C SER A 327 -23.92 -4.50 6.48
N ILE A 328 -24.90 -4.34 7.34
CA ILE A 328 -25.08 -3.08 8.07
C ILE A 328 -24.12 -2.95 9.26
N GLU A 329 -24.07 -3.96 10.12
CA GLU A 329 -23.17 -3.93 11.29
C GLU A 329 -21.70 -3.79 10.85
N PHE A 330 -21.27 -4.62 9.89
CA PHE A 330 -19.94 -4.52 9.32
C PHE A 330 -19.66 -3.14 8.70
N LYS A 331 -20.65 -2.56 8.03
CA LYS A 331 -20.55 -1.20 7.49
C LYS A 331 -20.45 -0.15 8.60
N LEU A 332 -21.29 -0.25 9.63
CA LEU A 332 -21.23 0.64 10.79
C LEU A 332 -19.88 0.55 11.51
N GLU A 333 -19.37 -0.67 11.72
CA GLU A 333 -18.04 -0.88 12.30
C GLU A 333 -16.92 -0.33 11.40
N GLN A 334 -17.02 -0.53 10.10
CA GLN A 334 -16.06 0.01 9.14
C GLN A 334 -16.03 1.54 9.21
N ILE A 335 -17.19 2.19 9.16
CA ILE A 335 -17.31 3.65 9.23
C ILE A 335 -16.84 4.16 10.60
N ALA A 336 -17.20 3.49 11.71
CA ALA A 336 -16.70 3.85 13.04
C ALA A 336 -15.17 3.81 13.12
N ASN A 337 -14.57 2.75 12.58
CA ASN A 337 -13.11 2.62 12.52
C ASN A 337 -12.47 3.72 11.65
N GLN A 338 -13.06 4.08 10.53
CA GLN A 338 -12.60 5.17 9.66
C GLN A 338 -12.73 6.53 10.35
N LEU A 339 -13.87 6.82 11.01
CA LEU A 339 -14.06 8.06 11.78
C LEU A 339 -13.06 8.19 12.92
N GLU A 340 -12.60 7.08 13.50
CA GLU A 340 -11.55 7.11 14.51
C GLU A 340 -10.26 7.77 13.98
N PHE A 341 -9.90 7.56 12.70
CA PHE A 341 -8.72 8.19 12.09
C PHE A 341 -8.86 9.71 11.98
N ILE A 342 -10.07 10.23 11.81
CA ILE A 342 -10.32 11.68 11.81
C ILE A 342 -9.85 12.31 13.12
N SER A 343 -10.09 11.64 14.24
CA SER A 343 -9.74 12.13 15.58
C SER A 343 -8.25 11.99 15.92
N LYS A 344 -7.50 11.20 15.16
CA LYS A 344 -6.06 11.01 15.39
C LYS A 344 -5.28 12.26 14.98
N ARG A 345 -4.20 12.52 15.72
CA ARG A 345 -3.25 13.59 15.41
C ARG A 345 -1.85 13.09 15.09
N VAL A 346 -1.54 11.85 15.48
CA VAL A 346 -0.25 11.21 15.23
C VAL A 346 -0.48 9.81 14.67
N VAL A 347 0.06 9.57 13.50
CA VAL A 347 0.05 8.25 12.85
C VAL A 347 1.49 7.81 12.62
N VAL A 348 1.82 6.60 13.07
CA VAL A 348 3.11 5.95 12.78
C VAL A 348 2.89 4.81 11.80
N ILE A 349 3.47 4.95 10.61
CA ILE A 349 3.46 3.93 9.57
C ILE A 349 4.65 3.01 9.77
N THR A 350 4.40 1.73 9.96
CA THR A 350 5.45 0.73 10.11
C THR A 350 5.38 -0.31 9.00
N ASN A 351 6.55 -0.78 8.54
CA ASN A 351 6.71 -1.92 7.62
C ASN A 351 8.17 -2.36 7.62
N ASN A 352 8.47 -3.51 7.03
CA ASN A 352 9.85 -3.99 6.86
C ASN A 352 10.67 -3.10 5.92
N ALA A 353 11.98 -3.29 5.90
CA ALA A 353 12.88 -2.59 4.99
C ALA A 353 12.47 -2.82 3.51
N GLY A 354 12.66 -1.82 2.65
CA GLY A 354 12.43 -1.94 1.21
C GLY A 354 10.97 -2.13 0.76
N GLN A 355 10.00 -2.04 1.66
CA GLN A 355 8.57 -2.29 1.36
C GLN A 355 7.81 -1.02 0.89
N GLY A 356 8.51 -0.03 0.39
CA GLY A 356 7.90 1.11 -0.30
C GLY A 356 7.27 2.19 0.58
N LYS A 357 7.60 2.31 1.88
CA LYS A 357 7.09 3.37 2.76
C LYS A 357 7.34 4.78 2.20
N THR A 358 8.58 5.07 1.82
CA THR A 358 8.97 6.35 1.20
C THR A 358 8.23 6.58 -0.11
N ASN A 359 8.11 5.56 -0.98
CA ASN A 359 7.33 5.66 -2.22
C ASN A 359 5.87 6.02 -1.92
N PHE A 360 5.26 5.36 -0.93
CA PHE A 360 3.89 5.64 -0.52
C PHE A 360 3.74 7.07 0.00
N LEU A 361 4.61 7.51 0.92
CA LEU A 361 4.52 8.85 1.50
C LEU A 361 4.76 9.96 0.48
N CYS A 362 5.74 9.78 -0.41
CA CYS A 362 5.97 10.72 -1.51
C CYS A 362 4.76 10.79 -2.47
N ASP A 363 4.20 9.64 -2.86
CA ASP A 363 3.01 9.58 -3.72
C ASP A 363 1.79 10.20 -3.01
N PHE A 364 1.53 9.82 -1.76
CA PHE A 364 0.42 10.36 -0.98
C PHE A 364 0.53 11.88 -0.80
N THR A 365 1.74 12.36 -0.51
CA THR A 365 1.99 13.80 -0.37
C THR A 365 1.77 14.53 -1.68
N SER A 366 2.39 14.09 -2.78
CA SER A 366 2.29 14.80 -4.06
C SER A 366 0.93 14.66 -4.73
N ASN A 367 0.32 13.47 -4.70
CA ASN A 367 -0.90 13.15 -5.44
C ASN A 367 -2.19 13.31 -4.64
N PHE A 368 -2.12 13.44 -3.32
CA PHE A 368 -3.29 13.68 -2.50
C PHE A 368 -3.15 14.99 -1.70
N LEU A 369 -2.16 15.12 -0.82
CA LEU A 369 -2.10 16.27 0.09
C LEU A 369 -1.88 17.60 -0.67
N VAL A 370 -0.85 17.67 -1.50
CA VAL A 370 -0.53 18.89 -2.26
C VAL A 370 -1.62 19.23 -3.27
N LYS A 371 -2.10 18.23 -4.04
CA LYS A 371 -3.17 18.46 -5.01
C LYS A 371 -4.49 18.93 -4.41
N ARG A 372 -4.72 18.70 -3.14
CA ARG A 372 -5.89 19.16 -2.40
C ARG A 372 -5.64 20.46 -1.61
N ASN A 373 -4.50 21.09 -1.82
CA ASN A 373 -4.05 22.29 -1.12
C ASN A 373 -4.05 22.10 0.43
N ILE A 374 -3.75 20.88 0.90
CA ILE A 374 -3.55 20.62 2.33
C ILE A 374 -2.13 21.06 2.66
N PRO A 375 -1.92 22.06 3.54
CA PRO A 375 -0.59 22.53 3.88
C PRO A 375 0.25 21.39 4.43
N THR A 376 1.30 21.00 3.72
CA THR A 376 2.08 19.81 4.04
C THR A 376 3.56 20.09 4.04
N PHE A 377 4.23 19.72 5.13
CA PHE A 377 5.68 19.74 5.24
C PHE A 377 6.22 18.31 5.26
N TYR A 378 7.19 18.03 4.42
CA TYR A 378 7.82 16.71 4.30
C TYR A 378 9.27 16.77 4.78
N PHE A 379 9.63 15.93 5.73
CA PHE A 379 10.99 15.84 6.27
C PHE A 379 11.51 14.41 6.16
N ASN A 380 12.76 14.26 5.71
CA ASN A 380 13.49 13.02 5.87
C ASN A 380 14.14 13.02 7.25
N ALA A 381 13.86 12.03 8.09
CA ALA A 381 14.35 12.00 9.46
C ALA A 381 15.89 11.99 9.55
N SER A 382 16.59 11.47 8.55
CA SER A 382 18.04 11.52 8.43
C SER A 382 18.61 12.93 8.42
N ASN A 383 17.83 13.95 8.05
CA ASN A 383 18.28 15.33 7.94
C ASN A 383 18.25 16.08 9.28
N PHE A 384 17.57 15.58 10.32
CA PHE A 384 17.51 16.24 11.61
C PHE A 384 18.86 16.13 12.35
N ILE A 385 19.36 17.27 12.78
CA ILE A 385 20.65 17.42 13.45
C ILE A 385 20.46 17.83 14.91
N GLU A 386 19.36 18.55 15.17
CA GLU A 386 18.98 19.03 16.49
C GLU A 386 17.63 18.45 16.92
N ASN A 387 16.95 19.15 17.81
CA ASN A 387 15.60 18.78 18.19
C ASN A 387 14.66 18.98 17.00
N PRO A 388 14.03 17.91 16.47
CA PRO A 388 13.16 18.01 15.31
C PRO A 388 12.05 19.06 15.44
N ALA A 389 11.53 19.28 16.67
CA ALA A 389 10.52 20.33 16.86
C ALA A 389 11.05 21.73 16.56
N THR A 390 12.31 22.02 16.90
CA THR A 390 12.90 23.32 16.63
C THR A 390 13.02 23.55 15.13
N GLU A 391 13.56 22.60 14.40
CA GLU A 391 13.71 22.68 12.95
C GLU A 391 12.36 22.76 12.23
N ILE A 392 11.39 21.95 12.65
CA ILE A 392 10.02 21.98 12.07
C ILE A 392 9.33 23.31 12.36
N LEU A 393 9.42 23.82 13.59
CA LEU A 393 8.80 25.10 13.96
C LEU A 393 9.48 26.28 13.26
N GLU A 394 10.79 26.22 13.00
CA GLU A 394 11.48 27.22 12.21
C GLU A 394 10.89 27.32 10.81
N VAL A 395 10.65 26.19 10.14
CA VAL A 395 10.00 26.16 8.82
C VAL A 395 8.56 26.66 8.88
N ILE A 396 7.77 26.24 9.88
CA ILE A 396 6.37 26.67 10.05
C ILE A 396 6.31 28.17 10.38
N THR A 397 7.26 28.71 11.12
CA THR A 397 7.33 30.15 11.42
C THR A 397 7.99 30.96 10.30
N ILE A 398 8.29 30.33 9.17
CA ILE A 398 8.92 30.92 8.00
C ILE A 398 10.26 31.56 8.38
N ASN A 399 11.21 30.71 8.81
CA ASN A 399 12.53 31.11 9.29
C ASN A 399 12.49 32.14 10.43
N ASN A 400 11.62 31.91 11.40
CA ASN A 400 11.39 32.77 12.57
C ASN A 400 10.94 34.21 12.26
N GLN A 401 10.38 34.47 11.06
CA GLN A 401 9.81 35.78 10.70
C GLN A 401 8.52 36.09 11.48
N TRP A 402 7.79 35.05 11.90
CA TRP A 402 6.50 35.16 12.56
C TRP A 402 6.54 34.67 14.02
N GLU A 403 5.96 35.43 14.92
CA GLU A 403 5.89 35.04 16.34
C GLU A 403 5.02 33.80 16.54
N LYS A 404 5.46 32.86 17.39
CA LYS A 404 4.77 31.58 17.69
C LYS A 404 3.31 31.76 18.08
N GLU A 405 2.95 32.78 18.85
CA GLU A 405 1.57 33.06 19.25
C GLU A 405 0.71 33.58 18.08
N TYR A 406 1.29 34.36 17.19
CA TYR A 406 0.62 34.78 15.96
C TYR A 406 0.38 33.59 15.05
N VAL A 407 1.35 32.68 14.89
CA VAL A 407 1.24 31.44 14.13
C VAL A 407 0.10 30.59 14.69
N LYS A 408 0.01 30.35 15.99
CA LYS A 408 -1.10 29.60 16.60
C LYS A 408 -2.47 30.18 16.24
N LYS A 409 -2.64 31.49 16.37
CA LYS A 409 -3.89 32.17 16.01
C LYS A 409 -4.21 32.03 14.50
N SER A 410 -3.19 32.14 13.68
CA SER A 410 -3.34 31.97 12.23
C SER A 410 -3.71 30.55 11.83
N LEU A 411 -3.19 29.52 12.50
CA LEU A 411 -3.60 28.13 12.28
C LEU A 411 -5.06 27.89 12.69
N MET A 412 -5.53 28.51 13.77
CA MET A 412 -6.94 28.46 14.14
C MET A 412 -7.80 29.09 13.04
N LYS A 413 -7.38 30.25 12.54
CA LYS A 413 -8.09 30.94 11.46
C LYS A 413 -8.04 30.14 10.15
N LEU A 414 -6.93 29.49 9.84
CA LEU A 414 -6.80 28.58 8.69
C LEU A 414 -7.85 27.46 8.78
N TRP A 415 -7.97 26.83 9.96
CA TRP A 415 -9.00 25.81 10.18
C TRP A 415 -10.41 26.38 10.00
N GLU A 416 -10.72 27.52 10.64
CA GLU A 416 -12.05 28.15 10.54
C GLU A 416 -12.45 28.45 9.10
N ILE A 417 -11.51 28.84 8.26
CA ILE A 417 -11.75 29.20 6.87
C ILE A 417 -11.79 27.97 5.96
N THR A 418 -10.83 27.03 6.13
CA THR A 418 -10.57 25.97 5.14
C THR A 418 -11.01 24.59 5.61
N GLY A 419 -11.13 24.38 6.92
CA GLY A 419 -11.34 23.07 7.51
C GLY A 419 -10.17 22.11 7.31
N THR A 420 -8.98 22.62 6.97
CA THR A 420 -7.79 21.81 6.75
C THR A 420 -6.82 21.86 7.92
N PHE A 421 -6.11 20.76 8.16
CA PHE A 421 -5.00 20.70 9.11
C PHE A 421 -3.68 20.94 8.38
N ILE A 422 -2.65 21.39 9.12
CA ILE A 422 -1.29 21.25 8.65
C ILE A 422 -0.86 19.80 8.86
N VAL A 423 -0.33 19.17 7.83
CA VAL A 423 0.20 17.81 7.88
C VAL A 423 1.73 17.87 7.86
N ILE A 424 2.35 17.28 8.88
CA ILE A 424 3.80 17.12 8.97
C ILE A 424 4.12 15.66 8.71
N VAL A 425 4.87 15.39 7.64
CA VAL A 425 5.35 14.06 7.29
C VAL A 425 6.83 13.96 7.68
N ILE A 426 7.17 12.96 8.50
CA ILE A 426 8.56 12.65 8.85
C ILE A 426 8.84 11.22 8.43
N ASP A 427 9.58 11.07 7.35
CA ASP A 427 9.87 9.76 6.77
C ASP A 427 11.20 9.20 7.29
N GLY A 428 11.21 7.89 7.57
CA GLY A 428 12.42 7.15 7.85
C GLY A 428 13.03 7.42 9.23
N LEU A 429 12.26 7.41 10.34
CA LEU A 429 12.79 7.65 11.69
C LEU A 429 14.01 6.80 12.02
N ASN A 430 14.07 5.57 11.53
CA ASN A 430 15.21 4.67 11.72
C ASN A 430 16.48 5.10 10.99
N GLU A 431 16.38 6.04 10.04
CA GLU A 431 17.51 6.52 9.26
C GLU A 431 18.31 7.63 9.98
N ASN A 432 17.76 8.21 11.06
CA ASN A 432 18.53 9.14 11.89
C ASN A 432 19.42 8.38 12.85
N THR A 433 20.72 8.52 12.69
CA THR A 433 21.75 7.91 13.52
C THR A 433 22.65 8.96 14.20
N THR A 434 22.56 10.22 13.78
CA THR A 434 23.35 11.32 14.31
C THR A 434 22.97 11.73 15.74
N LEU A 435 21.69 11.56 16.11
CA LEU A 435 21.20 11.95 17.43
C LEU A 435 21.10 10.73 18.35
N ASN A 436 21.98 10.66 19.34
CA ASN A 436 21.85 9.71 20.43
C ASN A 436 20.48 9.88 21.11
N ASN A 437 19.74 8.79 21.32
CA ASN A 437 18.37 8.80 21.86
C ASN A 437 17.32 9.53 21.00
N PHE A 438 17.48 9.49 19.69
CA PHE A 438 16.57 10.15 18.74
C PHE A 438 15.08 9.83 19.01
N GLY A 439 14.75 8.63 19.49
CA GLY A 439 13.39 8.27 19.91
C GLY A 439 12.81 9.22 20.97
N ASN A 440 13.60 9.61 21.97
CA ASN A 440 13.18 10.57 23.00
C ASN A 440 13.03 11.99 22.45
N TYR A 441 13.92 12.39 21.55
CA TYR A 441 13.80 13.69 20.87
C TYR A 441 12.51 13.75 20.03
N ILE A 442 12.21 12.72 19.24
CA ILE A 442 10.96 12.65 18.47
C ILE A 442 9.73 12.68 19.39
N LYS A 443 9.72 11.91 20.49
CA LYS A 443 8.63 11.98 21.47
C LYS A 443 8.41 13.40 22.01
N SER A 444 9.45 14.07 22.44
CA SER A 444 9.38 15.44 22.95
C SER A 444 8.93 16.42 21.86
N SER A 445 9.43 16.24 20.63
CA SER A 445 9.06 17.06 19.47
C SER A 445 7.58 16.92 19.12
N ILE A 446 7.07 15.71 19.08
CA ILE A 446 5.64 15.47 18.87
C ILE A 446 4.82 16.16 19.97
N SER A 447 5.22 16.01 21.24
CA SER A 447 4.53 16.65 22.36
C SER A 447 4.52 18.17 22.26
N GLU A 448 5.59 18.78 21.73
CA GLU A 448 5.66 20.23 21.50
C GLU A 448 4.79 20.66 20.32
N LEU A 449 4.88 19.97 19.19
CA LEU A 449 4.07 20.27 18.01
C LEU A 449 2.56 20.12 18.28
N LEU A 450 2.17 19.15 19.10
CA LEU A 450 0.76 18.97 19.48
C LEU A 450 0.19 20.11 20.34
N LYS A 451 1.02 21.01 20.88
CA LYS A 451 0.56 22.25 21.54
C LYS A 451 0.03 23.28 20.54
N TYR A 452 0.38 23.14 19.26
CA TYR A 452 -0.20 23.96 18.21
C TYR A 452 -1.51 23.33 17.75
N PRO A 453 -2.58 24.12 17.64
CA PRO A 453 -3.85 23.62 17.15
C PRO A 453 -3.74 23.23 15.68
N TYR A 454 -4.55 22.24 15.30
CA TYR A 454 -4.73 21.85 13.90
C TYR A 454 -3.47 21.34 13.17
N ILE A 455 -2.51 20.75 13.91
CA ILE A 455 -1.37 20.02 13.35
C ILE A 455 -1.63 18.52 13.44
N LYS A 456 -1.37 17.80 12.36
CA LYS A 456 -1.34 16.34 12.26
C LYS A 456 0.03 15.85 11.81
N ILE A 457 0.47 14.72 12.34
CA ILE A 457 1.82 14.22 12.14
C ILE A 457 1.77 12.79 11.61
N ILE A 458 2.42 12.55 10.48
CA ILE A 458 2.61 11.23 9.90
C ILE A 458 4.09 10.88 10.01
N LEU A 459 4.39 9.74 10.61
CA LEU A 459 5.73 9.24 10.83
C LEU A 459 5.92 7.91 10.12
N SER A 460 7.11 7.61 9.66
CA SER A 460 7.44 6.28 9.16
C SER A 460 8.66 5.68 9.83
N THR A 461 8.65 4.36 10.06
CA THR A 461 9.81 3.61 10.55
C THR A 461 9.73 2.14 10.15
N ARG A 462 10.80 1.38 10.36
CA ARG A 462 10.81 -0.08 10.19
C ARG A 462 10.16 -0.76 11.38
N ASN A 463 9.50 -1.91 11.16
CA ASN A 463 8.89 -2.71 12.21
C ASN A 463 9.88 -3.07 13.30
N GLU A 464 11.04 -3.57 12.92
CA GLU A 464 12.10 -4.04 13.81
C GLU A 464 12.59 -2.90 14.71
N LYS A 465 12.72 -1.69 14.15
CA LYS A 465 13.20 -0.51 14.87
C LYS A 465 12.14 0.18 15.70
N TYR A 466 10.86 -0.02 15.38
CA TYR A 466 9.79 0.59 16.16
C TYR A 466 9.79 0.08 17.61
N ASP A 467 9.79 -1.22 17.81
CA ASP A 467 9.73 -1.81 19.14
C ASP A 467 11.03 -1.57 19.95
N GLU A 468 12.19 -1.50 19.24
CA GLU A 468 13.50 -1.29 19.85
C GLU A 468 13.77 0.17 20.24
N ARG A 469 13.50 1.12 19.33
CA ARG A 469 13.92 2.54 19.47
C ARG A 469 12.78 3.52 19.64
N PHE A 470 11.58 3.18 19.17
CA PHE A 470 10.44 4.08 19.09
C PHE A 470 9.19 3.58 19.84
N GLY A 471 9.30 2.54 20.67
CA GLY A 471 8.19 2.00 21.45
C GLY A 471 7.52 3.02 22.39
N MET A 472 8.23 4.13 22.71
CA MET A 472 7.63 5.26 23.44
C MET A 472 6.59 6.04 22.58
N LEU A 473 6.56 5.86 21.26
CA LEU A 473 5.50 6.39 20.41
C LEU A 473 4.29 5.43 20.50
N SER A 474 3.51 5.57 21.53
CA SER A 474 2.44 4.62 21.87
C SER A 474 1.21 5.32 22.42
N HIS A 475 0.11 4.57 22.52
CA HIS A 475 -1.11 5.02 23.18
C HIS A 475 -0.91 5.45 24.63
N GLU A 476 0.06 4.87 25.34
CA GLU A 476 0.36 5.25 26.72
C GLU A 476 0.83 6.70 26.83
N ASN A 477 1.61 7.18 25.84
CA ASN A 477 2.16 8.54 25.83
C ASN A 477 1.26 9.57 25.15
N PHE A 478 0.50 9.20 24.12
CA PHE A 478 -0.29 10.14 23.30
C PHE A 478 -1.80 9.87 23.36
N GLY A 479 -2.23 8.85 24.12
CA GLY A 479 -3.64 8.53 24.32
C GLY A 479 -4.38 8.24 23.01
N ARG A 480 -5.63 8.68 22.94
CA ARG A 480 -6.50 8.46 21.77
C ARG A 480 -6.04 9.18 20.50
N GLN A 481 -5.12 10.14 20.61
CA GLN A 481 -4.62 10.91 19.45
C GLN A 481 -3.61 10.11 18.60
N PHE A 482 -3.15 8.97 19.09
CA PHE A 482 -2.12 8.15 18.46
C PHE A 482 -2.71 6.94 17.74
N CYS A 483 -2.09 6.56 16.61
CA CYS A 483 -2.36 5.31 15.93
C CYS A 483 -1.07 4.75 15.30
N ARG A 484 -0.84 3.45 15.43
CA ARG A 484 0.18 2.72 14.65
C ARG A 484 -0.53 1.98 13.53
N MET A 485 -0.08 2.22 12.31
CA MET A 485 -0.55 1.53 11.11
C MET A 485 0.57 0.68 10.54
N ASN A 486 0.33 -0.61 10.43
CA ASN A 486 1.26 -1.48 9.72
C ASN A 486 0.83 -1.53 8.24
N MET A 487 1.67 -1.00 7.36
CA MET A 487 1.45 -1.07 5.91
C MET A 487 1.54 -2.55 5.50
N ARG A 488 0.39 -3.14 5.19
CA ARG A 488 0.32 -4.56 4.84
C ARG A 488 0.91 -4.77 3.45
N GLN A 489 1.53 -5.91 3.27
CA GLN A 489 1.95 -6.34 1.93
C GLN A 489 0.72 -6.42 1.02
N PHE A 490 0.91 -6.05 -0.25
CA PHE A 490 -0.14 -6.08 -1.27
C PHE A 490 -0.87 -7.42 -1.28
N ARG A 491 -2.17 -7.40 -1.02
CA ARG A 491 -2.99 -8.62 -0.91
C ARG A 491 -3.72 -8.97 -2.19
N SER A 492 -4.06 -8.00 -3.03
CA SER A 492 -4.78 -8.28 -4.26
C SER A 492 -3.82 -8.64 -5.39
N ASP A 493 -4.15 -9.68 -6.14
CA ASP A 493 -3.38 -10.08 -7.32
C ASP A 493 -3.35 -8.98 -8.38
N LEU A 494 -4.38 -8.13 -8.39
CA LEU A 494 -4.41 -6.97 -9.29
C LEU A 494 -3.34 -5.94 -8.94
N SER A 495 -3.15 -5.65 -7.65
CA SER A 495 -2.11 -4.72 -7.16
C SER A 495 -0.72 -5.27 -7.43
N LYS A 496 -0.48 -6.56 -7.16
CA LYS A 496 0.78 -7.24 -7.49
C LYS A 496 1.10 -7.14 -8.97
N LYS A 497 0.11 -7.42 -9.84
CA LYS A 497 0.27 -7.32 -11.30
C LYS A 497 0.61 -5.90 -11.76
N ARG A 498 0.00 -4.89 -11.17
CA ARG A 498 0.29 -3.48 -11.52
C ARG A 498 1.69 -3.07 -11.13
N ILE A 499 2.14 -3.40 -9.91
CA ILE A 499 3.51 -3.12 -9.44
C ILE A 499 4.51 -3.81 -10.35
N PHE A 500 4.37 -5.10 -10.56
CA PHE A 500 5.28 -5.90 -11.38
C PHE A 500 5.41 -5.32 -12.80
N LYS A 501 4.27 -5.10 -13.47
CA LYS A 501 4.26 -4.49 -14.81
C LYS A 501 4.82 -3.07 -14.81
N GLY A 502 4.57 -2.29 -13.77
CA GLY A 502 5.10 -0.93 -13.63
C GLY A 502 6.62 -0.90 -13.58
N TYR A 503 7.24 -1.78 -12.77
CA TYR A 503 8.69 -1.91 -12.70
C TYR A 503 9.29 -2.39 -14.02
N LEU A 504 8.73 -3.45 -14.62
CA LEU A 504 9.20 -3.94 -15.93
C LEU A 504 9.15 -2.85 -16.99
N LYS A 505 8.05 -2.10 -17.05
CA LYS A 505 7.90 -1.00 -18.01
C LYS A 505 8.88 0.15 -17.76
N PHE A 506 9.09 0.55 -16.51
CA PHE A 506 10.00 1.64 -16.15
C PHE A 506 11.45 1.31 -16.53
N PHE A 507 11.89 0.07 -16.27
CA PHE A 507 13.25 -0.38 -16.60
C PHE A 507 13.39 -0.96 -18.00
N ASP A 508 12.31 -1.01 -18.79
CA ASP A 508 12.28 -1.59 -20.15
C ASP A 508 12.78 -3.05 -20.18
N VAL A 509 12.21 -3.87 -19.30
CA VAL A 509 12.53 -5.30 -19.17
C VAL A 509 11.40 -6.14 -19.76
N GLU A 510 11.74 -7.06 -20.67
CA GLU A 510 10.80 -8.06 -21.17
C GLU A 510 11.17 -9.44 -20.61
N ILE A 511 10.20 -10.05 -19.96
CA ILE A 511 10.35 -11.40 -19.41
C ILE A 511 9.82 -12.45 -20.38
N LEU A 512 10.37 -13.65 -20.30
CA LEU A 512 9.82 -14.81 -20.99
C LEU A 512 8.66 -15.36 -20.13
N GLU A 513 7.41 -15.11 -20.53
CA GLU A 513 6.21 -15.43 -19.74
C GLU A 513 6.11 -16.91 -19.35
N SER A 514 6.60 -17.83 -20.21
CA SER A 514 6.66 -19.26 -19.91
C SER A 514 7.54 -19.64 -18.70
N THR A 515 8.41 -18.73 -18.26
CA THR A 515 9.28 -18.93 -17.09
C THR A 515 8.76 -18.29 -15.81
N LEU A 516 7.65 -17.54 -15.90
CA LEU A 516 7.03 -16.87 -14.74
C LEU A 516 6.27 -17.88 -13.89
N LEU A 517 6.98 -18.54 -13.00
CA LEU A 517 6.36 -19.39 -11.98
C LEU A 517 5.72 -18.52 -10.89
N GLU A 518 4.53 -18.91 -10.44
CA GLU A 518 3.76 -18.16 -9.42
C GLU A 518 4.56 -17.86 -8.15
N PRO A 519 5.38 -18.78 -7.59
CA PRO A 519 6.19 -18.49 -6.42
C PRO A 519 7.28 -17.44 -6.64
N VAL A 520 7.87 -17.40 -7.84
CA VAL A 520 8.88 -16.40 -8.21
C VAL A 520 8.21 -15.03 -8.37
N TYR A 521 7.06 -15.02 -9.02
CA TYR A 521 6.20 -13.83 -9.12
C TYR A 521 5.81 -13.31 -7.75
N ASP A 522 5.34 -14.18 -6.85
CA ASP A 522 4.98 -13.83 -5.47
C ASP A 522 6.18 -13.30 -4.68
N GLN A 523 7.35 -13.91 -4.83
CA GLN A 523 8.58 -13.46 -4.18
C GLN A 523 8.98 -12.05 -4.62
N LEU A 524 8.97 -11.80 -5.94
CA LEU A 524 9.27 -10.47 -6.49
C LEU A 524 8.26 -9.42 -6.09
N THR A 525 6.99 -9.77 -6.07
CA THR A 525 5.92 -8.81 -5.74
C THR A 525 5.77 -8.58 -4.23
N LYS A 526 6.21 -9.52 -3.39
CA LYS A 526 6.27 -9.34 -1.93
C LYS A 526 7.44 -8.46 -1.50
N ASP A 527 8.55 -8.48 -2.24
CA ASP A 527 9.75 -7.71 -1.94
C ASP A 527 10.03 -6.73 -3.10
N THR A 528 9.53 -5.51 -2.97
CA THR A 528 9.69 -4.46 -3.99
C THR A 528 11.14 -4.05 -4.21
N LEU A 529 12.01 -4.21 -3.21
CA LEU A 529 13.44 -3.97 -3.34
C LEU A 529 14.08 -5.03 -4.25
N LEU A 530 13.74 -6.30 -4.01
CA LEU A 530 14.20 -7.41 -4.86
C LEU A 530 13.73 -7.23 -6.31
N LEU A 531 12.48 -6.82 -6.51
CA LEU A 531 11.95 -6.51 -7.84
C LEU A 531 12.72 -5.36 -8.50
N ARG A 532 13.08 -4.33 -7.75
CA ARG A 532 13.87 -3.21 -8.25
C ARG A 532 15.25 -3.68 -8.71
N PHE A 533 16.01 -4.38 -7.86
CA PHE A 533 17.34 -4.91 -8.23
C PHE A 533 17.26 -5.83 -9.44
N PHE A 534 16.25 -6.69 -9.49
CA PHE A 534 16.01 -7.54 -10.65
C PHE A 534 15.84 -6.71 -11.93
N CYS A 535 15.03 -5.68 -11.89
CA CYS A 535 14.77 -4.82 -13.04
C CYS A 535 16.00 -3.99 -13.42
N GLU A 536 16.77 -3.48 -12.46
CA GLU A 536 18.00 -2.73 -12.73
C GLU A 536 19.07 -3.62 -13.42
N VAL A 537 19.31 -4.81 -12.87
CA VAL A 537 20.28 -5.78 -13.44
C VAL A 537 19.89 -6.24 -14.83
N ASN A 538 18.59 -6.25 -15.12
CA ASN A 538 18.05 -6.67 -16.40
C ASN A 538 17.55 -5.52 -17.28
N LYS A 539 17.91 -4.28 -16.96
CA LYS A 539 17.48 -3.08 -17.69
C LYS A 539 17.72 -3.21 -19.19
N LYS A 540 16.68 -2.95 -19.98
CA LYS A 540 16.67 -3.04 -21.45
C LYS A 540 16.94 -4.44 -22.01
N LYS A 541 16.88 -5.50 -21.20
CA LYS A 541 17.00 -6.87 -21.70
C LYS A 541 15.66 -7.41 -22.16
N ARG A 542 15.72 -8.25 -23.20
CA ARG A 542 14.58 -8.98 -23.77
C ARG A 542 14.69 -10.47 -23.41
N GLN A 543 13.55 -11.12 -23.22
CA GLN A 543 13.45 -12.57 -22.93
C GLN A 543 14.22 -12.97 -21.65
N VAL A 544 14.03 -12.21 -20.56
CA VAL A 544 14.66 -12.54 -19.28
C VAL A 544 13.96 -13.76 -18.66
N HIS A 545 14.73 -14.77 -18.28
CA HIS A 545 14.22 -15.94 -17.57
C HIS A 545 14.01 -15.66 -16.09
N LEU A 546 12.91 -16.15 -15.52
CA LEU A 546 12.52 -15.91 -14.11
C LEU A 546 12.74 -17.14 -13.20
N TYR A 547 13.55 -18.11 -13.62
CA TYR A 547 13.82 -19.29 -12.78
C TYR A 547 14.64 -18.96 -11.53
N ASP A 548 15.46 -17.90 -11.57
CA ASP A 548 16.45 -17.58 -10.55
C ASP A 548 16.41 -16.14 -10.09
N ILE A 549 15.79 -15.92 -8.93
CA ILE A 549 15.89 -14.64 -8.26
C ILE A 549 16.34 -14.86 -6.82
N TYR A 550 17.64 -15.08 -6.69
CA TYR A 550 18.27 -15.16 -5.38
C TYR A 550 18.82 -13.79 -4.98
N LYS A 551 18.41 -13.27 -3.83
CA LYS A 551 18.80 -11.91 -3.37
C LYS A 551 20.32 -11.72 -3.40
N TYR A 552 21.09 -12.69 -2.91
CA TYR A 552 22.53 -12.57 -2.90
C TYR A 552 23.13 -12.55 -4.30
N SER A 553 22.64 -13.38 -5.22
CA SER A 553 23.06 -13.40 -6.62
C SER A 553 22.69 -12.11 -7.34
N LEU A 554 21.52 -11.54 -7.04
CA LEU A 554 21.14 -10.22 -7.55
C LEU A 554 22.05 -9.12 -7.03
N PHE A 555 22.41 -9.13 -5.75
CA PHE A 555 23.35 -8.16 -5.21
C PHE A 555 24.75 -8.31 -5.77
N GLN A 556 25.21 -9.56 -6.01
CA GLN A 556 26.44 -9.81 -6.73
C GLN A 556 26.38 -9.23 -8.16
N LYS A 557 25.34 -9.54 -8.91
CA LYS A 557 25.14 -9.03 -10.28
C LYS A 557 24.98 -7.49 -10.27
N TYR A 558 24.31 -6.93 -9.27
CA TYR A 558 24.17 -5.48 -9.11
C TYR A 558 25.52 -4.82 -8.79
N TYR A 559 26.30 -5.40 -7.89
CA TYR A 559 27.66 -4.98 -7.59
C TYR A 559 28.55 -4.95 -8.85
N ASP A 560 28.53 -6.05 -9.59
CA ASP A 560 29.29 -6.19 -10.83
C ASP A 560 28.80 -5.24 -11.93
N LEU A 561 27.49 -5.00 -12.01
CA LEU A 561 26.90 -4.02 -12.93
C LEU A 561 27.42 -2.60 -12.61
N LYS A 562 27.35 -2.19 -11.35
CA LYS A 562 27.80 -0.84 -10.93
C LYS A 562 29.30 -0.66 -11.15
N LYS A 563 30.09 -1.70 -10.89
CA LYS A 563 31.51 -1.73 -11.21
C LYS A 563 31.77 -1.57 -12.71
N LEU A 564 31.00 -2.24 -13.56
CA LEU A 564 31.12 -2.13 -15.03
C LEU A 564 30.66 -0.76 -15.55
N GLU A 565 29.60 -0.19 -15.00
CA GLU A 565 29.13 1.17 -15.34
C GLU A 565 30.23 2.19 -15.09
N LEU A 566 30.93 2.09 -13.96
CA LEU A 566 32.07 2.95 -13.62
C LEU A 566 33.25 2.80 -14.59
N ILE A 567 33.59 1.57 -14.95
CA ILE A 567 34.65 1.29 -15.94
C ILE A 567 34.32 1.91 -17.30
N ASN A 568 33.04 1.86 -17.69
CA ASN A 568 32.57 2.32 -19.00
C ASN A 568 32.30 3.85 -19.03
N SER A 569 32.32 4.55 -17.91
CA SER A 569 32.07 6.02 -17.83
C SER A 569 33.17 6.86 -18.48
N GLY A 570 34.20 6.27 -19.04
CA GLY A 570 35.25 6.93 -19.83
C GLY A 570 36.34 7.66 -19.03
N ASN A 571 36.30 7.63 -17.72
CA ASN A 571 37.22 8.37 -16.85
C ASN A 571 38.50 7.61 -16.46
N GLN A 572 38.87 6.55 -17.20
CA GLN A 572 40.03 5.67 -16.92
C GLN A 572 40.03 5.09 -15.50
N ILE A 573 38.86 4.93 -14.89
CA ILE A 573 38.75 4.36 -13.56
C ILE A 573 38.97 2.84 -13.65
N ASN A 574 39.98 2.37 -12.91
CA ASN A 574 40.23 0.95 -12.81
C ASN A 574 39.16 0.31 -11.89
N GLY A 575 38.56 -0.81 -12.32
CA GLY A 575 37.57 -1.55 -11.53
C GLY A 575 38.06 -1.95 -10.12
N ASN A 576 39.37 -2.08 -9.92
CA ASN A 576 39.94 -2.33 -8.60
C ASN A 576 39.77 -1.17 -7.64
N LEU A 577 39.62 0.05 -8.14
CA LEU A 577 39.36 1.23 -7.27
C LEU A 577 37.95 1.22 -6.67
N PHE A 578 36.98 0.68 -7.42
CA PHE A 578 35.63 0.49 -6.86
C PHE A 578 35.66 -0.50 -5.69
N ASP A 579 36.32 -1.66 -5.88
CA ASP A 579 36.44 -2.66 -4.82
C ASP A 579 37.14 -2.05 -3.58
N LYS A 580 38.24 -1.33 -3.78
CA LYS A 580 38.97 -0.67 -2.68
C LYS A 580 38.14 0.37 -1.93
N LEU A 581 37.33 1.18 -2.63
CA LEU A 581 36.46 2.14 -1.97
C LEU A 581 35.41 1.42 -1.11
N ILE A 582 34.74 0.39 -1.65
CA ILE A 582 33.74 -0.37 -0.88
C ILE A 582 34.39 -1.08 0.31
N GLU A 583 35.60 -1.60 0.16
CA GLU A 583 36.38 -2.23 1.22
C GLU A 583 36.77 -1.21 2.29
N HIS A 584 37.25 -0.02 1.91
CA HIS A 584 37.59 1.07 2.84
C HIS A 584 36.36 1.61 3.59
N ILE A 585 35.24 1.75 2.91
CA ILE A 585 33.96 2.08 3.53
C ILE A 585 33.57 1.03 4.58
N ALA A 586 33.73 -0.25 4.28
CA ALA A 586 33.42 -1.33 5.22
C ALA A 586 34.38 -1.33 6.41
N GLU A 587 35.66 -1.01 6.20
CA GLU A 587 36.68 -0.88 7.25
C GLU A 587 36.33 0.24 8.21
N ILE A 588 36.02 1.45 7.68
CA ILE A 588 35.56 2.58 8.49
C ILE A 588 34.33 2.21 9.33
N MET A 589 33.35 1.55 8.75
CA MET A 589 32.14 1.12 9.48
C MET A 589 32.46 0.17 10.63
N ILE A 590 33.38 -0.77 10.44
CA ILE A 590 33.80 -1.72 11.48
C ILE A 590 34.56 -1.01 12.60
N ASP A 591 35.46 -0.10 12.26
CA ASP A 591 36.32 0.59 13.22
C ASP A 591 35.52 1.60 14.06
N THR A 592 34.66 2.37 13.39
CA THR A 592 33.84 3.39 14.08
C THR A 592 32.60 2.78 14.75
N LYS A 593 32.17 1.57 14.35
CA LYS A 593 30.89 0.92 14.71
C LYS A 593 29.66 1.72 14.29
N GLU A 594 29.84 2.62 13.32
CA GLU A 594 28.79 3.43 12.71
C GLU A 594 28.48 2.85 11.34
N PHE A 595 27.31 2.20 11.22
CA PHE A 595 26.94 1.43 10.03
C PHE A 595 26.02 2.19 9.06
N SER A 596 25.61 3.39 9.41
CA SER A 596 24.62 4.14 8.62
C SER A 596 25.27 5.29 7.84
N HIS A 597 26.27 5.91 8.40
CA HIS A 597 26.92 7.09 7.85
C HIS A 597 28.43 6.98 7.89
N ILE A 598 29.07 7.59 6.89
CA ILE A 598 30.51 7.72 6.80
C ILE A 598 30.79 9.19 6.52
N ARG A 599 31.71 9.79 7.23
CA ARG A 599 32.12 11.16 6.98
C ARG A 599 32.96 11.21 5.70
N VAL A 600 32.68 12.21 4.88
CA VAL A 600 33.45 12.41 3.65
C VAL A 600 34.93 12.75 3.93
N ASP A 601 35.23 13.36 5.09
CA ASP A 601 36.62 13.65 5.53
C ASP A 601 37.44 12.42 5.98
N GLU A 602 36.78 11.29 6.21
CA GLU A 602 37.44 9.99 6.46
C GLU A 602 37.90 9.31 5.15
N LEU A 603 37.40 9.78 3.98
CA LEU A 603 37.77 9.25 2.67
C LEU A 603 39.02 9.94 2.11
N ASN A 604 39.88 9.18 1.48
CA ASN A 604 41.05 9.74 0.82
C ASN A 604 40.72 10.36 -0.56
N SER A 605 41.65 11.01 -1.21
CA SER A 605 41.44 11.73 -2.47
C SER A 605 41.09 10.82 -3.65
N GLU A 606 41.54 9.56 -3.66
CA GLU A 606 41.17 8.57 -4.67
C GLU A 606 39.71 8.09 -4.45
N ASP A 607 39.32 7.86 -3.20
CA ASP A 607 37.98 7.49 -2.81
C ASP A 607 36.96 8.56 -3.19
N LEU A 608 37.27 9.84 -2.99
CA LEU A 608 36.40 10.96 -3.32
C LEU A 608 36.07 11.03 -4.82
N GLN A 609 37.03 10.75 -5.71
CA GLN A 609 36.75 10.71 -7.15
C GLN A 609 35.71 9.63 -7.51
N ILE A 610 35.83 8.45 -6.90
CA ILE A 610 34.91 7.34 -7.15
C ILE A 610 33.57 7.57 -6.47
N THR A 611 33.59 8.19 -5.28
CA THR A 611 32.36 8.56 -4.54
C THR A 611 31.42 9.40 -5.40
N TYR A 612 31.92 10.36 -6.17
CA TYR A 612 31.07 11.14 -7.07
C TYR A 612 30.34 10.28 -8.12
N HIS A 613 31.01 9.29 -8.68
CA HIS A 613 30.39 8.36 -9.64
C HIS A 613 29.37 7.40 -8.98
N LEU A 614 29.62 7.00 -7.73
CA LEU A 614 28.67 6.19 -6.98
C LEU A 614 27.41 6.98 -6.58
N LEU A 615 27.55 8.29 -6.37
CA LEU A 615 26.40 9.19 -6.18
C LEU A 615 25.56 9.29 -7.46
N GLU A 616 26.19 9.42 -8.62
CA GLU A 616 25.49 9.43 -9.92
C GLU A 616 24.81 8.11 -10.25
N SER A 617 25.33 6.99 -9.73
CA SER A 617 24.79 5.64 -9.98
C SER A 617 23.83 5.14 -8.91
N ASP A 618 23.38 5.98 -7.99
CA ASP A 618 22.42 5.68 -6.92
C ASP A 618 22.84 4.55 -5.94
N VAL A 619 24.12 4.21 -5.87
CA VAL A 619 24.65 3.21 -4.92
C VAL A 619 24.76 3.79 -3.52
N ILE A 620 25.25 5.00 -3.46
CA ILE A 620 25.35 5.82 -2.23
C ILE A 620 24.68 7.16 -2.47
N PHE A 621 24.31 7.80 -1.38
CA PHE A 621 23.82 9.19 -1.41
C PHE A 621 24.59 10.03 -0.40
N LYS A 622 24.70 11.32 -0.70
CA LYS A 622 25.41 12.30 0.13
C LYS A 622 24.39 13.22 0.77
N THR A 623 24.57 13.48 2.06
CA THR A 623 23.81 14.47 2.82
C THR A 623 24.77 15.40 3.54
N GLU A 624 24.32 16.63 3.75
CA GLU A 624 25.01 17.59 4.58
C GLU A 624 24.44 17.51 6.00
N CYS A 625 25.33 17.30 6.96
CA CYS A 625 25.00 17.29 8.36
C CYS A 625 25.57 18.57 8.99
N ARG A 626 24.73 19.42 9.58
CA ARG A 626 25.15 20.62 10.28
C ARG A 626 25.41 20.28 11.74
N LEU A 627 26.64 20.35 12.17
CA LEU A 627 27.03 20.11 13.56
C LEU A 627 27.31 21.44 14.25
N LYS A 628 26.71 21.68 15.41
CA LYS A 628 27.08 22.81 16.26
C LYS A 628 28.33 22.46 17.06
N LYS A 629 29.46 23.07 16.72
CA LYS A 629 30.68 23.06 17.53
C LYS A 629 30.79 24.39 18.27
N GLY A 630 30.16 24.47 19.44
CA GLY A 630 30.15 25.70 20.26
C GLY A 630 29.21 26.77 19.68
N PHE A 631 29.74 27.93 19.27
CA PHE A 631 28.99 29.03 18.65
C PHE A 631 28.99 29.01 17.10
N LEU A 632 29.70 28.06 16.51
CA LEU A 632 29.83 27.94 15.06
C LEU A 632 29.06 26.73 14.58
N GLU A 633 28.35 26.87 13.45
CA GLU A 633 27.78 25.76 12.69
C GLU A 633 28.86 25.25 11.75
N ASP A 634 29.21 23.99 11.88
CA ASP A 634 30.08 23.26 10.97
C ASP A 634 29.25 22.33 10.11
N VAL A 635 29.47 22.33 8.82
CA VAL A 635 28.74 21.46 7.87
C VAL A 635 29.64 20.29 7.57
N GLU A 636 29.27 19.09 8.09
CA GLU A 636 29.97 17.86 7.74
C GLU A 636 29.21 17.17 6.62
N GLU A 637 29.93 16.74 5.60
CA GLU A 637 29.34 15.92 4.52
C GLU A 637 29.44 14.44 4.90
N ILE A 638 28.33 13.76 4.82
CA ILE A 638 28.23 12.31 5.08
C ILE A 638 27.72 11.56 3.87
N ILE A 639 28.20 10.34 3.69
CA ILE A 639 27.70 9.39 2.68
C ILE A 639 27.05 8.20 3.36
N SER A 640 26.04 7.66 2.70
CA SER A 640 25.31 6.47 3.16
C SER A 640 24.96 5.60 1.96
N PHE A 641 24.87 4.30 2.17
CA PHE A 641 24.32 3.42 1.13
C PHE A 641 22.85 3.72 0.90
N THR A 642 22.42 3.72 -0.35
CA THR A 642 21.02 3.93 -0.72
C THR A 642 20.14 2.78 -0.17
N PHE A 643 20.72 1.58 -0.05
CA PHE A 643 20.03 0.39 0.43
C PHE A 643 20.81 -0.30 1.55
N ASP A 644 20.23 -0.40 2.72
CA ASP A 644 20.82 -1.06 3.89
C ASP A 644 21.16 -2.53 3.62
N GLU A 645 20.27 -3.28 2.95
CA GLU A 645 20.55 -4.68 2.60
C GLU A 645 21.75 -4.83 1.68
N PHE A 646 21.98 -3.89 0.76
CA PHE A 646 23.14 -3.90 -0.09
C PHE A 646 24.42 -3.53 0.67
N ARG A 647 24.34 -2.58 1.61
CA ARG A 647 25.41 -2.29 2.57
C ARG A 647 25.82 -3.53 3.34
N ASP A 648 24.84 -4.24 3.93
CA ASP A 648 25.08 -5.45 4.71
C ASP A 648 25.73 -6.56 3.87
N TYR A 649 25.32 -6.67 2.61
CA TYR A 649 25.99 -7.55 1.64
C TYR A 649 27.45 -7.14 1.40
N CYS A 650 27.73 -5.87 1.12
CA CYS A 650 29.08 -5.36 0.88
C CYS A 650 29.98 -5.55 2.12
N LEU A 651 29.47 -5.23 3.30
CA LEU A 651 30.17 -5.40 4.58
C LEU A 651 30.50 -6.88 4.83
N THR A 652 29.53 -7.76 4.63
CA THR A 652 29.74 -9.21 4.82
C THR A 652 30.76 -9.75 3.84
N ARG A 653 30.69 -9.31 2.58
CA ARG A 653 31.66 -9.69 1.53
C ARG A 653 33.07 -9.25 1.88
N TYR A 654 33.24 -8.05 2.41
CA TYR A 654 34.53 -7.56 2.91
C TYR A 654 35.10 -8.47 4.00
N ILE A 655 34.29 -8.76 5.03
CA ILE A 655 34.72 -9.60 6.17
C ILE A 655 35.13 -11.00 5.73
N VAL A 656 34.38 -11.61 4.79
CA VAL A 656 34.67 -12.95 4.27
C VAL A 656 35.99 -13.00 3.49
N ARG A 657 36.39 -11.90 2.87
CA ARG A 657 37.59 -11.81 2.00
C ARG A 657 38.84 -11.36 2.72
N LEU A 658 38.76 -10.99 4.00
CA LEU A 658 39.97 -10.68 4.78
C LEU A 658 40.90 -11.91 4.87
N GLU A 659 42.18 -11.71 4.73
CA GLU A 659 43.19 -12.79 4.84
C GLU A 659 43.12 -13.51 6.19
N ASN A 660 42.75 -12.79 7.25
CA ASN A 660 42.61 -13.29 8.62
C ASN A 660 41.13 -13.39 9.06
N ALA A 661 40.19 -13.60 8.11
CA ALA A 661 38.76 -13.68 8.36
C ALA A 661 38.41 -14.70 9.47
N ALA A 662 39.10 -15.84 9.51
CA ALA A 662 38.90 -16.88 10.52
C ALA A 662 39.20 -16.41 11.97
N GLU A 663 40.04 -15.41 12.14
CA GLU A 663 40.43 -14.84 13.46
C GLU A 663 39.51 -13.66 13.82
N ILE A 664 39.23 -12.78 12.86
CA ILE A 664 38.45 -11.55 13.08
C ILE A 664 36.95 -11.86 13.22
N PHE A 665 36.42 -12.73 12.38
CA PHE A 665 35.00 -13.03 12.32
C PHE A 665 34.38 -13.49 13.65
N PRO A 666 35.00 -14.39 14.44
CA PRO A 666 34.44 -14.83 15.73
C PRO A 666 34.28 -13.69 16.76
N LYS A 667 35.19 -12.69 16.74
CA LYS A 667 35.10 -11.52 17.59
C LYS A 667 34.01 -10.58 17.10
N PHE A 668 34.02 -10.26 15.81
CA PHE A 668 33.02 -9.42 15.15
C PHE A 668 31.60 -9.98 15.37
N TRP A 669 31.42 -11.29 15.21
CA TRP A 669 30.16 -11.99 15.44
C TRP A 669 29.65 -11.81 16.87
N ARG A 670 30.49 -11.99 17.86
CA ARG A 670 30.13 -11.78 19.27
C ARG A 670 29.76 -10.33 19.55
N ASP A 671 30.61 -9.39 19.15
CA ASP A 671 30.41 -7.95 19.38
C ASP A 671 29.08 -7.49 18.74
N MET A 672 28.76 -7.98 17.54
CA MET A 672 27.53 -7.69 16.82
C MET A 672 26.29 -8.20 17.57
N HIS A 673 26.37 -9.41 18.14
CA HIS A 673 25.28 -9.98 18.92
C HIS A 673 25.12 -9.33 20.29
N ASP A 674 26.21 -9.12 21.01
CA ASP A 674 26.18 -8.56 22.35
C ASP A 674 25.69 -7.12 22.36
N ASN A 675 26.05 -6.33 21.32
CA ASN A 675 25.66 -4.95 21.19
C ASN A 675 24.41 -4.74 20.30
N LYS A 676 23.82 -5.80 19.75
CA LYS A 676 22.64 -5.75 18.86
C LYS A 676 22.79 -4.72 17.74
N TRP A 677 23.89 -4.78 17.02
CA TRP A 677 24.15 -3.83 15.93
C TRP A 677 23.06 -3.89 14.86
N SER A 678 22.80 -2.78 14.21
CA SER A 678 21.75 -2.63 13.19
C SER A 678 21.94 -3.54 11.97
N ILE A 679 23.16 -4.05 11.76
CA ILE A 679 23.55 -4.93 10.64
C ILE A 679 23.33 -6.43 10.96
N LEU A 680 22.94 -6.78 12.19
CA LEU A 680 22.92 -8.17 12.68
C LEU A 680 22.18 -9.13 11.73
N GLU A 681 20.97 -8.80 11.38
CA GLU A 681 20.12 -9.66 10.52
C GLU A 681 20.68 -9.77 9.10
N GLY A 682 21.12 -8.64 8.53
CA GLY A 682 21.69 -8.62 7.19
C GLY A 682 23.00 -9.40 7.09
N VAL A 683 23.90 -9.23 8.07
CA VAL A 683 25.16 -10.00 8.10
C VAL A 683 24.91 -11.49 8.29
N GLN A 684 24.00 -11.89 9.18
CA GLN A 684 23.64 -13.31 9.35
C GLN A 684 23.14 -13.95 8.06
N LYS A 685 22.31 -13.21 7.33
CA LYS A 685 21.77 -13.66 6.05
C LYS A 685 22.86 -13.82 4.99
N TYR A 686 23.65 -12.77 4.76
CA TYR A 686 24.64 -12.80 3.69
C TYR A 686 25.85 -13.66 4.00
N ILE A 687 26.23 -13.83 5.27
CA ILE A 687 27.30 -14.74 5.65
C ILE A 687 26.97 -16.20 5.30
N PHE A 688 25.68 -16.59 5.44
CA PHE A 688 25.25 -17.92 5.04
C PHE A 688 25.53 -18.16 3.54
N PHE A 689 25.10 -17.22 2.69
CA PHE A 689 25.30 -17.36 1.24
C PHE A 689 26.78 -17.33 0.85
N LEU A 690 27.52 -16.35 1.33
CA LEU A 690 28.95 -16.20 0.99
C LEU A 690 29.79 -17.36 1.52
N SER A 691 29.45 -17.93 2.68
CA SER A 691 30.13 -19.12 3.20
C SER A 691 29.90 -20.36 2.31
N ARG A 692 28.79 -20.42 1.61
CA ARG A 692 28.48 -21.49 0.66
C ARG A 692 29.14 -21.30 -0.71
N THR A 693 29.29 -20.05 -1.13
CA THR A 693 29.79 -19.69 -2.47
C THR A 693 31.28 -19.39 -2.50
N GLU A 694 31.83 -18.74 -1.45
CA GLU A 694 33.20 -18.23 -1.48
C GLU A 694 34.12 -18.89 -0.45
N SER A 695 33.66 -19.37 0.72
CA SER A 695 34.55 -19.89 1.77
C SER A 695 33.94 -20.96 2.67
N SER A 696 34.41 -22.20 2.50
CA SER A 696 34.03 -23.33 3.38
C SER A 696 34.56 -23.20 4.84
N GLU A 697 35.62 -22.43 5.07
CA GLU A 697 36.17 -22.23 6.40
C GLU A 697 35.18 -21.41 7.27
N ILE A 698 34.60 -20.37 6.70
CA ILE A 698 33.61 -19.55 7.40
C ILE A 698 32.35 -20.37 7.72
N GLU A 699 31.92 -21.23 6.82
CA GLU A 699 30.81 -22.16 7.09
C GLU A 699 31.11 -23.03 8.34
N ASN A 700 32.30 -23.55 8.46
CA ASN A 700 32.72 -24.33 9.62
C ASN A 700 32.75 -23.52 10.91
N ILE A 701 33.02 -22.21 10.82
CA ILE A 701 32.97 -21.31 11.96
C ILE A 701 31.53 -21.03 12.36
N ILE A 702 30.64 -20.67 11.44
CA ILE A 702 29.24 -20.34 11.74
C ILE A 702 28.46 -21.56 12.23
N LYS A 703 28.76 -22.77 11.77
CA LYS A 703 28.16 -24.04 12.28
C LYS A 703 28.38 -24.26 13.78
N LYS A 704 29.39 -23.64 14.37
CA LYS A 704 29.65 -23.77 15.82
C LYS A 704 28.75 -22.91 16.69
N TYR A 705 28.04 -21.93 16.09
CA TYR A 705 27.15 -21.06 16.85
C TYR A 705 25.77 -21.68 17.02
N SER A 706 25.14 -21.46 18.17
CA SER A 706 23.86 -22.06 18.57
C SER A 706 22.69 -21.65 17.64
N ASN A 707 22.77 -20.49 16.99
CA ASN A 707 21.76 -19.98 16.09
C ASN A 707 21.92 -20.42 14.63
N TYR A 708 22.95 -21.24 14.30
CA TYR A 708 23.17 -21.70 12.90
C TYR A 708 21.95 -22.40 12.30
N SER A 709 21.25 -23.21 13.08
CA SER A 709 20.05 -23.90 12.59
C SER A 709 18.95 -22.92 12.14
N SER A 710 18.75 -21.81 12.87
CA SER A 710 17.81 -20.77 12.47
C SER A 710 18.27 -20.10 11.18
N ILE A 711 19.53 -19.67 11.13
CA ILE A 711 20.14 -19.04 9.95
C ILE A 711 20.01 -19.94 8.72
N TYR A 712 20.26 -21.25 8.87
CA TYR A 712 20.13 -22.22 7.79
C TYR A 712 18.70 -22.26 7.26
N TRP A 713 17.71 -22.50 8.11
CA TRP A 713 16.32 -22.67 7.69
C TRP A 713 15.65 -21.38 7.18
N GLU A 714 16.15 -20.22 7.62
CA GLU A 714 15.68 -18.94 7.09
C GLU A 714 16.20 -18.65 5.67
N ASN A 715 17.39 -19.17 5.32
CA ASN A 715 18.10 -18.76 4.13
C ASN A 715 18.26 -19.83 3.04
N ILE A 716 18.19 -21.14 3.37
CA ILE A 716 18.44 -22.22 2.40
C ILE A 716 17.51 -22.17 1.17
N TRP A 717 16.30 -21.66 1.34
CA TRP A 717 15.30 -21.53 0.28
C TRP A 717 15.68 -20.50 -0.79
N ASN A 718 16.64 -19.66 -0.49
CA ASN A 718 17.16 -18.62 -1.38
C ASN A 718 18.56 -18.93 -1.92
N LEU A 719 18.98 -20.19 -1.85
CA LEU A 719 20.27 -20.63 -2.36
C LEU A 719 20.13 -21.19 -3.78
N GLU A 720 21.07 -20.84 -4.67
CA GLU A 720 21.12 -21.39 -6.03
C GLU A 720 21.33 -22.92 -6.01
N ASP A 721 20.75 -23.61 -6.98
CA ASP A 721 20.79 -25.06 -7.08
C ASP A 721 22.21 -25.63 -7.07
N SER A 722 23.16 -24.95 -7.72
CA SER A 722 24.56 -25.32 -7.78
C SER A 722 25.26 -25.39 -6.43
N TYR A 723 24.75 -24.69 -5.41
CA TYR A 723 25.31 -24.65 -4.06
C TYR A 723 24.55 -25.53 -3.06
N ILE A 724 23.47 -26.18 -3.48
CA ILE A 724 22.77 -27.19 -2.67
C ILE A 724 23.58 -28.48 -2.71
N ARG A 725 23.81 -29.03 -1.53
CA ARG A 725 24.68 -30.19 -1.31
C ARG A 725 23.88 -31.44 -0.91
N GLU A 726 24.47 -32.61 -1.04
CA GLU A 726 23.88 -33.86 -0.56
C GLU A 726 23.51 -33.83 0.91
N ASP A 727 24.32 -33.18 1.75
CA ASP A 727 24.03 -33.00 3.17
C ASP A 727 22.71 -32.25 3.41
N ASP A 728 22.37 -31.27 2.56
CA ASP A 728 21.12 -30.54 2.64
C ASP A 728 19.94 -31.45 2.29
N ILE A 729 20.08 -32.24 1.23
CA ILE A 729 19.11 -33.25 0.80
C ILE A 729 18.87 -34.28 1.93
N HIS A 730 19.91 -34.78 2.56
CA HIS A 730 19.80 -35.69 3.69
C HIS A 730 19.12 -35.06 4.88
N LEU A 731 19.41 -33.79 5.17
CA LEU A 731 18.76 -33.04 6.25
C LEU A 731 17.27 -32.84 5.95
N TRP A 732 16.91 -32.48 4.74
CA TRP A 732 15.52 -32.31 4.30
C TRP A 732 14.76 -33.63 4.40
N LYS A 733 15.33 -34.72 3.91
CA LYS A 733 14.74 -36.06 4.02
C LYS A 733 14.47 -36.43 5.47
N LYS A 734 15.41 -36.20 6.38
CA LYS A 734 15.26 -36.46 7.82
C LYS A 734 14.13 -35.61 8.42
N HIS A 735 14.02 -34.33 8.06
CA HIS A 735 12.94 -33.46 8.50
C HIS A 735 11.58 -33.92 8.00
N LEU A 736 11.46 -34.27 6.71
CA LEU A 736 10.23 -34.82 6.13
C LEU A 736 9.83 -36.13 6.82
N PHE A 737 10.75 -37.03 6.98
CA PHE A 737 10.52 -38.34 7.62
C PHE A 737 9.99 -38.21 9.06
N ASN A 738 10.48 -37.22 9.81
CA ASN A 738 10.05 -36.97 11.19
C ASN A 738 8.87 -35.99 11.25
N ALA A 739 8.30 -35.59 10.11
CA ALA A 739 7.28 -34.57 10.03
C ALA A 739 7.67 -33.26 10.81
N GLY A 740 8.92 -32.84 10.65
CA GLY A 740 9.50 -31.67 11.31
C GLY A 740 8.84 -30.35 10.93
N PRO A 741 9.16 -29.25 11.64
CA PRO A 741 8.51 -27.95 11.43
C PRO A 741 8.71 -27.37 10.02
N TYR A 742 9.76 -27.73 9.32
CA TYR A 742 10.08 -27.22 7.98
C TYR A 742 9.62 -28.11 6.82
N SER A 743 8.88 -29.19 7.12
CA SER A 743 8.46 -30.17 6.11
C SER A 743 7.69 -29.56 4.94
N ILE A 744 6.87 -28.56 5.25
CA ILE A 744 6.05 -27.86 4.24
C ILE A 744 6.88 -26.97 3.35
N GLN A 745 7.80 -26.22 3.94
CA GLN A 745 8.72 -25.37 3.21
C GLN A 745 9.59 -26.20 2.26
N ILE A 746 10.07 -27.38 2.69
CA ILE A 746 10.79 -28.33 1.86
C ILE A 746 9.94 -28.76 0.68
N CYS A 747 8.70 -29.17 0.91
CA CYS A 747 7.83 -29.58 -0.18
C CYS A 747 7.54 -28.44 -1.14
N LYS A 748 7.21 -27.24 -0.66
CA LYS A 748 6.99 -26.07 -1.50
C LYS A 748 8.22 -25.77 -2.38
N PHE A 749 9.38 -25.78 -1.77
CA PHE A 749 10.63 -25.47 -2.43
C PHE A 749 10.91 -26.45 -3.58
N LEU A 750 10.78 -27.76 -3.34
CA LEU A 750 11.01 -28.79 -4.35
C LEU A 750 9.92 -28.84 -5.42
N ILE A 751 8.65 -28.65 -5.07
CA ILE A 751 7.52 -28.58 -6.03
C ILE A 751 7.71 -27.48 -7.06
N ASN A 752 8.32 -26.37 -6.66
CA ASN A 752 8.56 -25.24 -7.56
C ASN A 752 9.75 -25.44 -8.49
N ARG A 753 10.59 -26.46 -8.27
CA ARG A 753 11.82 -26.75 -9.05
C ARG A 753 11.60 -27.86 -10.07
N ARG A 754 10.71 -27.61 -11.04
CA ARG A 754 10.28 -28.60 -12.05
C ARG A 754 11.23 -28.73 -13.24
N ASP A 755 11.91 -27.63 -13.60
CA ASP A 755 12.88 -27.68 -14.71
C ASP A 755 14.16 -28.41 -14.32
N ARG A 756 14.23 -29.69 -14.67
CA ARG A 756 15.39 -30.57 -14.40
C ARG A 756 16.66 -30.16 -15.16
N SER A 757 16.50 -29.44 -16.26
CA SER A 757 17.66 -28.96 -17.04
C SER A 757 18.37 -27.85 -16.28
N TYR A 758 17.60 -27.11 -15.47
CA TYR A 758 18.03 -26.00 -14.66
C TYR A 758 18.37 -26.44 -13.22
N PHE A 759 17.43 -27.10 -12.53
CA PHE A 759 17.61 -27.61 -11.17
C PHE A 759 18.15 -29.02 -11.16
N LYS A 760 19.47 -29.18 -11.10
CA LYS A 760 20.13 -30.48 -11.15
C LYS A 760 20.26 -31.17 -9.80
N ASN A 761 20.44 -30.37 -8.73
CA ASN A 761 20.71 -30.88 -7.39
C ASN A 761 19.42 -30.93 -6.51
N SER A 762 18.45 -30.10 -6.77
CA SER A 762 17.26 -29.98 -5.94
C SER A 762 15.98 -29.86 -6.76
N SER A 763 15.81 -30.71 -7.76
CA SER A 763 14.58 -30.77 -8.55
C SER A 763 13.43 -31.44 -7.78
N ILE A 764 12.23 -31.39 -8.36
CA ILE A 764 11.05 -32.10 -7.87
C ILE A 764 11.29 -33.61 -7.75
N ASP A 765 12.24 -34.17 -8.50
CA ASP A 765 12.60 -35.59 -8.41
C ASP A 765 13.08 -35.99 -7.00
N VAL A 766 13.79 -35.10 -6.32
CA VAL A 766 14.19 -35.32 -4.91
C VAL A 766 12.97 -35.53 -4.01
N LEU A 767 11.89 -34.80 -4.23
CA LEU A 767 10.63 -34.97 -3.48
C LEU A 767 9.96 -36.31 -3.84
N PHE A 768 9.97 -36.71 -5.11
CA PHE A 768 9.46 -38.01 -5.53
C PHE A 768 10.25 -39.16 -4.94
N ASP A 769 11.58 -39.08 -4.94
CA ASP A 769 12.42 -40.07 -4.32
C ASP A 769 12.13 -40.23 -2.83
N PHE A 770 11.96 -39.11 -2.13
CA PHE A 770 11.56 -39.14 -0.74
C PHE A 770 10.21 -39.83 -0.53
N PHE A 771 9.19 -39.48 -1.31
CA PHE A 771 7.87 -40.07 -1.19
C PHE A 771 7.86 -41.58 -1.59
N LEU A 772 8.57 -41.94 -2.62
CA LEU A 772 8.75 -43.35 -3.00
C LEU A 772 9.40 -44.18 -1.89
N GLU A 773 10.43 -43.61 -1.24
CA GLU A 773 11.08 -44.29 -0.13
C GLU A 773 10.18 -44.40 1.11
N PHE A 774 9.47 -43.30 1.44
CA PHE A 774 8.57 -43.28 2.60
C PHE A 774 7.35 -44.16 2.39
N SER A 775 6.86 -44.30 1.16
CA SER A 775 5.71 -45.17 0.85
C SER A 775 6.02 -46.66 1.15
N LYS A 776 7.28 -47.03 1.22
CA LYS A 776 7.71 -48.41 1.58
C LYS A 776 7.64 -48.69 3.09
N ILE A 777 7.45 -47.63 3.91
CA ILE A 777 7.43 -47.72 5.37
C ILE A 777 6.01 -47.56 5.89
N PRO A 778 5.35 -48.64 6.36
CA PRO A 778 3.97 -48.60 6.83
C PRO A 778 3.73 -47.53 7.93
N GLY A 779 2.67 -46.74 7.78
CA GLY A 779 2.24 -45.72 8.73
C GLY A 779 3.04 -44.40 8.72
N LYS A 780 4.18 -44.34 8.05
CA LYS A 780 4.97 -43.07 7.96
C LYS A 780 4.44 -42.13 6.89
N TYR A 781 4.09 -42.68 5.76
CA TYR A 781 3.54 -41.93 4.64
C TYR A 781 2.27 -41.14 5.06
N ASP A 782 1.32 -41.83 5.69
CA ASP A 782 0.09 -41.20 6.15
C ASP A 782 0.31 -40.01 7.09
N VAL A 783 1.26 -40.11 8.00
CA VAL A 783 1.56 -39.06 8.97
C VAL A 783 2.13 -37.84 8.26
N ILE A 784 3.04 -38.04 7.31
CA ILE A 784 3.69 -36.97 6.54
C ILE A 784 2.66 -36.28 5.65
N ILE A 785 1.88 -37.05 4.90
CA ILE A 785 0.89 -36.50 3.98
C ILE A 785 -0.21 -35.76 4.72
N ARG A 786 -0.75 -36.29 5.82
CA ARG A 786 -1.75 -35.60 6.65
C ARG A 786 -1.24 -34.30 7.23
N LYS A 787 0.06 -34.20 7.50
CA LYS A 787 0.67 -32.97 8.00
C LYS A 787 0.87 -31.93 6.88
N LEU A 788 1.23 -32.38 5.69
CA LEU A 788 1.47 -31.52 4.53
C LEU A 788 0.17 -31.07 3.86
N PHE A 789 -0.84 -31.96 3.82
CA PHE A 789 -2.13 -31.74 3.19
C PHE A 789 -3.25 -32.14 4.14
N PRO A 790 -3.58 -31.31 5.15
CA PRO A 790 -4.59 -31.63 6.14
C PRO A 790 -5.98 -31.77 5.53
N PHE A 791 -6.74 -32.76 6.01
CA PHE A 791 -8.10 -33.08 5.58
C PHE A 791 -9.13 -32.00 5.93
N LYS A 792 -10.11 -31.79 5.04
CA LYS A 792 -11.43 -31.29 5.40
C LYS A 792 -12.22 -32.42 6.03
N ILE A 793 -12.34 -32.45 7.34
CA ILE A 793 -13.25 -33.40 8.02
C ILE A 793 -14.59 -32.66 8.20
N ASN A 794 -15.63 -33.13 7.50
CA ASN A 794 -17.03 -32.73 7.65
C ASN A 794 -17.33 -31.24 7.61
N ASP A 795 -16.80 -30.48 6.59
CA ASP A 795 -16.99 -29.03 6.43
C ASP A 795 -16.71 -28.17 7.68
N ARG A 796 -16.16 -28.75 8.73
CA ARG A 796 -15.68 -28.04 9.91
C ARG A 796 -14.16 -28.10 9.94
N TYR A 797 -13.55 -26.92 9.86
CA TYR A 797 -12.13 -26.76 10.13
C TYR A 797 -11.91 -27.00 11.62
N GLU A 798 -11.27 -28.11 12.01
CA GLU A 798 -10.77 -28.23 13.38
C GLU A 798 -9.76 -27.11 13.62
N GLN A 799 -10.01 -26.32 14.67
CA GLN A 799 -9.23 -25.18 15.08
C GLN A 799 -7.86 -25.59 15.61
N ALA A 800 -6.91 -25.82 14.72
CA ALA A 800 -5.51 -25.83 15.07
C ALA A 800 -4.84 -24.69 14.33
N PHE A 801 -4.17 -23.81 15.03
CA PHE A 801 -3.60 -22.51 14.62
C PHE A 801 -2.68 -22.51 13.38
N SER A 802 -2.39 -23.64 12.78
CA SER A 802 -1.56 -23.82 11.59
C SER A 802 -2.30 -24.31 10.34
N TYR A 803 -3.57 -24.65 10.44
CA TYR A 803 -4.32 -25.42 9.44
C TYR A 803 -4.74 -24.63 8.19
N ASN A 804 -5.12 -23.36 8.32
CA ASN A 804 -5.70 -22.60 7.21
C ASN A 804 -4.76 -22.43 6.01
N ASN A 805 -3.45 -22.36 6.23
CA ASN A 805 -2.50 -22.16 5.14
C ASN A 805 -2.24 -23.42 4.31
N TYR A 806 -2.51 -24.61 4.83
CA TYR A 806 -2.15 -25.90 4.20
C TYR A 806 -3.25 -26.44 3.28
N VAL A 807 -4.51 -26.30 3.68
CA VAL A 807 -5.66 -26.70 2.84
C VAL A 807 -5.74 -25.80 1.61
N ILE A 808 -5.59 -24.50 1.81
CA ILE A 808 -5.56 -23.49 0.73
C ILE A 808 -4.45 -23.81 -0.26
N LEU A 809 -3.28 -24.23 0.21
CA LEU A 809 -2.13 -24.54 -0.62
C LEU A 809 -2.33 -25.77 -1.50
N GLY A 810 -2.94 -26.81 -0.95
CA GLY A 810 -3.22 -28.02 -1.71
C GLY A 810 -4.30 -27.78 -2.77
N ASP A 811 -5.39 -27.10 -2.40
CA ASP A 811 -6.46 -26.73 -3.33
C ASP A 811 -5.96 -25.80 -4.44
N GLU A 812 -5.20 -24.75 -4.09
CA GLU A 812 -4.63 -23.81 -5.05
C GLU A 812 -3.59 -24.49 -5.94
N PHE A 813 -2.78 -25.37 -5.39
CA PHE A 813 -1.78 -26.10 -6.14
C PHE A 813 -2.42 -27.00 -7.19
N ILE A 814 -3.39 -27.84 -6.84
CA ILE A 814 -4.07 -28.73 -7.78
C ILE A 814 -4.91 -27.94 -8.81
N LYS A 815 -5.60 -26.90 -8.38
CA LYS A 815 -6.31 -25.99 -9.31
C LYS A 815 -5.33 -25.34 -10.29
N GLY A 816 -4.22 -24.82 -9.79
CA GLY A 816 -3.16 -24.28 -10.65
C GLY A 816 -2.61 -25.31 -11.65
N LEU A 817 -2.46 -26.58 -11.26
CA LEU A 817 -2.09 -27.67 -12.19
C LEU A 817 -3.18 -27.91 -13.25
N ILE A 818 -4.44 -27.90 -12.87
CA ILE A 818 -5.57 -28.09 -13.80
C ILE A 818 -5.63 -26.95 -14.80
N ASP A 819 -5.57 -25.71 -14.30
CA ASP A 819 -5.70 -24.50 -15.13
C ASP A 819 -4.53 -24.36 -16.13
N ASN A 820 -3.34 -24.74 -15.74
CA ASN A 820 -2.12 -24.62 -16.56
C ASN A 820 -1.67 -25.94 -17.22
N PHE A 821 -2.51 -26.96 -17.25
CA PHE A 821 -2.09 -28.29 -17.71
C PHE A 821 -1.59 -28.31 -19.16
N GLU A 822 -2.19 -27.51 -20.03
CA GLU A 822 -1.77 -27.40 -21.45
C GLU A 822 -0.35 -26.85 -21.56
N VAL A 823 -0.02 -25.82 -20.78
CA VAL A 823 1.33 -25.25 -20.69
C VAL A 823 2.32 -26.28 -20.10
N LEU A 824 1.88 -27.04 -19.08
CA LEU A 824 2.71 -28.10 -18.49
C LEU A 824 3.07 -29.19 -19.50
N VAL A 825 2.14 -29.52 -20.40
CA VAL A 825 2.41 -30.50 -21.49
C VAL A 825 3.48 -30.00 -22.45
N GLU A 826 3.43 -28.73 -22.85
CA GLU A 826 4.45 -28.11 -23.70
C GLU A 826 5.85 -28.11 -23.08
N CYS A 827 5.93 -27.97 -21.76
CA CYS A 827 7.20 -27.94 -21.01
C CYS A 827 7.66 -29.35 -20.51
N SER A 828 6.90 -30.42 -20.77
CA SER A 828 7.12 -31.79 -20.23
C SER A 828 6.96 -31.92 -18.70
N ASP A 829 6.52 -30.88 -18.00
CA ASP A 829 6.38 -30.83 -16.53
C ASP A 829 5.13 -31.58 -16.02
N TYR A 830 4.24 -31.97 -16.92
CA TYR A 830 3.02 -32.72 -16.62
C TYR A 830 3.30 -34.08 -15.97
N ILE A 831 4.40 -34.74 -16.31
CA ILE A 831 4.77 -36.06 -15.78
C ILE A 831 4.89 -35.95 -14.24
N ASP A 832 5.60 -34.95 -13.77
CA ASP A 832 5.87 -34.76 -12.36
C ASP A 832 4.61 -34.33 -11.60
N ALA A 833 3.78 -33.48 -12.20
CA ALA A 833 2.50 -33.08 -11.68
C ALA A 833 1.56 -34.29 -11.49
N LEU A 834 1.46 -35.17 -12.50
CA LEU A 834 0.65 -36.37 -12.44
C LEU A 834 1.17 -37.38 -11.43
N LYS A 835 2.49 -37.62 -11.38
CA LYS A 835 3.12 -38.48 -10.38
C LYS A 835 2.84 -38.00 -8.96
N LEU A 836 3.05 -36.72 -8.68
CA LEU A 836 2.73 -36.14 -7.36
C LEU A 836 1.24 -36.31 -6.99
N SER A 837 0.34 -36.09 -7.95
CA SER A 837 -1.11 -36.19 -7.72
C SER A 837 -1.52 -37.60 -7.27
N ILE A 838 -0.85 -38.67 -7.71
CA ILE A 838 -1.11 -40.03 -7.27
C ILE A 838 -0.86 -40.17 -5.76
N PHE A 839 0.18 -39.56 -5.23
CA PHE A 839 0.53 -39.65 -3.80
C PHE A 839 -0.45 -38.90 -2.91
N ILE A 840 -1.02 -37.79 -3.38
CA ILE A 840 -1.94 -36.93 -2.60
C ILE A 840 -3.42 -37.20 -2.94
N TYR A 841 -3.72 -38.21 -3.77
CA TYR A 841 -5.06 -38.52 -4.26
C TYR A 841 -6.14 -38.59 -3.16
N HIS A 842 -5.85 -39.32 -2.09
CA HIS A 842 -6.78 -39.54 -0.98
C HIS A 842 -7.17 -38.28 -0.21
N ILE A 843 -6.43 -37.19 -0.40
CA ILE A 843 -6.66 -35.91 0.27
C ILE A 843 -7.67 -35.07 -0.52
N MET A 844 -7.56 -35.11 -1.85
CA MET A 844 -8.33 -34.28 -2.77
C MET A 844 -8.84 -35.09 -3.98
N PRO A 845 -9.55 -36.20 -3.77
CA PRO A 845 -9.88 -37.14 -4.84
C PRO A 845 -10.63 -36.47 -6.00
N ASN A 846 -11.58 -35.59 -5.71
CA ASN A 846 -12.36 -34.91 -6.75
C ASN A 846 -11.51 -34.04 -7.67
N LEU A 847 -10.68 -33.15 -7.11
CA LEU A 847 -9.82 -32.29 -7.90
C LEU A 847 -8.77 -33.06 -8.70
N ILE A 848 -8.24 -34.13 -8.10
CA ILE A 848 -7.26 -34.99 -8.80
C ILE A 848 -7.93 -35.80 -9.90
N ASN A 849 -9.17 -36.23 -9.73
CA ASN A 849 -9.96 -36.84 -10.79
C ASN A 849 -10.15 -35.87 -11.97
N ASP A 850 -10.48 -34.61 -11.70
CA ASP A 850 -10.61 -33.57 -12.72
C ASP A 850 -9.26 -33.37 -13.45
N LEU A 851 -8.16 -33.33 -12.72
CA LEU A 851 -6.81 -33.24 -13.28
C LEU A 851 -6.52 -34.43 -14.23
N TRP A 852 -6.80 -35.68 -13.79
CA TRP A 852 -6.53 -36.87 -14.59
C TRP A 852 -7.48 -37.00 -15.78
N GLN A 853 -8.73 -36.59 -15.69
CA GLN A 853 -9.64 -36.51 -16.83
C GLN A 853 -9.14 -35.50 -17.87
N LYS A 854 -8.70 -34.34 -17.45
CA LYS A 854 -8.08 -33.33 -18.32
C LYS A 854 -6.80 -33.86 -18.96
N ALA A 855 -5.92 -34.46 -18.18
CA ALA A 855 -4.69 -35.08 -18.66
C ALA A 855 -4.96 -36.16 -19.72
N TYR A 856 -5.88 -37.06 -19.43
CA TYR A 856 -6.25 -38.14 -20.36
C TYR A 856 -6.88 -37.59 -21.65
N SER A 857 -7.60 -36.48 -21.61
CA SER A 857 -8.18 -35.86 -22.81
C SER A 857 -7.11 -35.27 -23.75
N ILE A 858 -5.98 -34.80 -23.19
CA ILE A 858 -4.92 -34.12 -23.94
C ILE A 858 -3.81 -35.11 -24.33
N ILE A 859 -3.38 -35.97 -23.42
CA ILE A 859 -2.26 -36.90 -23.56
C ILE A 859 -2.66 -38.32 -23.08
N PRO A 860 -3.55 -39.02 -23.77
CA PRO A 860 -4.09 -40.31 -23.32
C PRO A 860 -3.06 -41.45 -23.17
N SER A 861 -2.08 -41.50 -24.07
CA SER A 861 -1.06 -42.58 -24.06
C SER A 861 -0.13 -42.41 -22.87
N GLU A 862 0.41 -41.22 -22.71
CA GLU A 862 1.38 -40.86 -21.68
C GLU A 862 0.75 -40.95 -20.29
N SER A 863 -0.52 -40.53 -20.13
CA SER A 863 -1.26 -40.69 -18.90
C SER A 863 -1.36 -42.12 -18.44
N LEU A 864 -1.64 -43.02 -19.36
CA LEU A 864 -1.68 -44.47 -19.06
C LEU A 864 -0.32 -45.05 -18.78
N GLU A 865 0.74 -44.59 -19.45
CA GLU A 865 2.13 -45.03 -19.21
C GLU A 865 2.56 -44.67 -17.78
N ILE A 866 2.24 -43.46 -17.30
CA ILE A 866 2.52 -43.04 -15.93
C ILE A 866 1.78 -43.96 -14.92
N LEU A 867 0.50 -44.22 -15.13
CA LEU A 867 -0.24 -45.10 -14.24
C LEU A 867 0.30 -46.57 -14.28
N GLU A 868 0.69 -47.04 -15.45
CA GLU A 868 1.26 -48.35 -15.64
C GLU A 868 2.61 -48.53 -14.92
N GLU A 869 3.44 -47.47 -14.88
CA GLU A 869 4.67 -47.45 -14.10
C GLU A 869 4.42 -47.84 -12.64
N TYR A 870 3.41 -47.21 -11.99
CA TYR A 870 3.05 -47.52 -10.61
C TYR A 870 2.39 -48.86 -10.40
N VAL A 871 1.69 -49.39 -11.40
CA VAL A 871 1.17 -50.78 -11.35
C VAL A 871 2.29 -51.81 -11.37
N ASN A 872 3.38 -51.53 -12.13
CA ASN A 872 4.50 -52.45 -12.36
C ASN A 872 5.54 -52.44 -11.23
N ILE A 873 5.54 -51.45 -10.34
CA ILE A 873 6.49 -51.38 -9.20
C ILE A 873 6.18 -52.50 -8.21
N ASN A 874 7.06 -53.53 -8.19
CA ASN A 874 7.01 -54.58 -7.17
C ASN A 874 7.32 -53.95 -5.81
N ASN A 875 6.45 -54.13 -4.80
CA ASN A 875 6.50 -53.56 -3.45
C ASN A 875 6.01 -52.12 -3.33
N THR A 876 5.27 -51.60 -4.28
CA THR A 876 4.54 -50.34 -4.05
C THR A 876 3.51 -50.54 -2.95
N TYR A 877 3.45 -49.63 -1.99
CA TYR A 877 2.51 -49.65 -0.90
C TYR A 877 1.06 -49.82 -1.41
N ILE A 878 0.28 -50.68 -0.78
CA ILE A 878 -1.12 -51.01 -1.16
C ILE A 878 -1.98 -49.76 -1.37
N PHE A 879 -1.71 -48.73 -0.63
CA PHE A 879 -2.34 -47.46 -0.69
C PHE A 879 -2.14 -46.69 -2.03
N ILE A 880 -0.92 -46.69 -2.61
CA ILE A 880 -0.66 -46.07 -3.92
C ILE A 880 -1.34 -46.84 -5.03
N LYS A 881 -1.31 -48.19 -4.95
CA LYS A 881 -2.04 -49.05 -5.89
C LYS A 881 -3.54 -48.82 -5.81
N LYS A 882 -4.09 -48.50 -4.60
CA LYS A 882 -5.48 -48.11 -4.43
C LYS A 882 -5.76 -46.77 -5.12
N ASN A 883 -4.97 -45.76 -4.90
CA ASN A 883 -5.13 -44.46 -5.56
C ASN A 883 -5.08 -44.59 -7.08
N VAL A 884 -4.14 -45.37 -7.62
CA VAL A 884 -4.04 -45.65 -9.06
C VAL A 884 -5.31 -46.39 -9.56
N ASN A 885 -5.81 -47.36 -8.80
CA ASN A 885 -7.06 -48.06 -9.15
C ASN A 885 -8.26 -47.11 -9.18
N ASP A 886 -8.36 -46.21 -8.22
CA ASP A 886 -9.46 -45.24 -8.13
C ASP A 886 -9.39 -44.25 -9.33
N ILE A 887 -8.21 -43.76 -9.67
CA ILE A 887 -7.97 -42.91 -10.88
C ILE A 887 -8.36 -43.72 -12.16
N LEU A 888 -7.90 -44.95 -12.33
CA LEU A 888 -8.27 -45.78 -13.45
C LEU A 888 -9.78 -46.05 -13.52
N SER A 889 -10.46 -46.13 -12.39
CA SER A 889 -11.92 -46.31 -12.34
C SER A 889 -12.64 -45.09 -12.92
N VAL A 890 -12.23 -43.90 -12.54
CA VAL A 890 -12.80 -42.66 -13.06
C VAL A 890 -12.50 -42.49 -14.55
N LEU A 891 -11.29 -42.81 -14.99
CA LEU A 891 -10.96 -42.75 -16.42
C LEU A 891 -11.77 -43.78 -17.25
N ASN A 892 -12.05 -44.95 -16.68
CA ASN A 892 -12.86 -45.97 -17.35
C ASN A 892 -14.35 -45.62 -17.47
N GLU A 893 -14.90 -44.84 -16.56
CA GLU A 893 -16.28 -44.34 -16.62
C GLU A 893 -16.50 -43.40 -17.80
N VAL A 894 -15.46 -42.61 -18.13
CA VAL A 894 -15.50 -41.63 -19.22
C VAL A 894 -15.13 -42.29 -20.57
N ASN A 895 -14.17 -43.22 -20.58
CA ASN A 895 -13.62 -43.81 -21.80
C ASN A 895 -13.38 -45.32 -21.61
N CYS A 896 -14.28 -46.19 -22.15
CA CYS A 896 -14.07 -47.64 -22.13
C CYS A 896 -12.84 -48.03 -23.00
N ASN A 897 -11.66 -48.17 -22.35
CA ASN A 897 -10.40 -48.56 -23.01
C ASN A 897 -9.89 -49.88 -22.45
N ASN A 898 -9.62 -50.83 -23.33
CA ASN A 898 -9.09 -52.16 -22.99
C ASN A 898 -7.79 -52.11 -22.17
N ARG A 899 -6.94 -51.12 -22.41
CA ARG A 899 -5.71 -50.91 -21.64
C ARG A 899 -6.02 -50.53 -20.18
N ILE A 900 -6.99 -49.70 -19.90
CA ILE A 900 -7.47 -49.34 -18.55
C ILE A 900 -8.00 -50.59 -17.83
N CYS A 901 -8.83 -51.39 -18.52
CA CYS A 901 -9.39 -52.62 -17.96
C CYS A 901 -8.28 -53.62 -17.60
N ASN A 902 -7.28 -53.78 -18.44
CA ASN A 902 -6.15 -54.64 -18.18
C ASN A 902 -5.29 -54.17 -16.99
N LEU A 903 -5.04 -52.87 -16.84
CA LEU A 903 -4.32 -52.34 -15.69
C LEU A 903 -5.07 -52.56 -14.39
N LYS A 904 -6.39 -52.35 -14.38
CA LYS A 904 -7.24 -52.64 -13.22
C LYS A 904 -7.22 -54.12 -12.82
N SER A 905 -7.34 -55.03 -13.80
CA SER A 905 -7.29 -56.47 -13.52
C SER A 905 -5.95 -56.87 -12.89
N ARG A 906 -4.84 -56.33 -13.36
CA ARG A 906 -3.52 -56.55 -12.78
C ARG A 906 -3.39 -56.10 -11.33
N ILE A 907 -3.95 -54.93 -10.97
CA ILE A 907 -3.97 -54.41 -9.57
C ILE A 907 -4.77 -55.36 -8.67
N ILE A 908 -5.91 -55.85 -9.17
CA ILE A 908 -6.77 -56.77 -8.42
C ILE A 908 -6.05 -58.10 -8.17
N GLU A 909 -5.37 -58.64 -9.21
CA GLU A 909 -4.59 -59.91 -9.10
C GLU A 909 -3.41 -59.76 -8.12
N ASP A 910 -2.69 -58.64 -8.16
CA ASP A 910 -1.60 -58.39 -7.21
C ASP A 910 -2.06 -58.23 -5.78
N ASN A 911 -3.22 -57.57 -5.55
CA ASN A 911 -3.82 -57.46 -4.21
C ASN A 911 -4.24 -58.83 -3.68
N TYR A 912 -4.82 -59.70 -4.50
CA TYR A 912 -5.17 -61.10 -4.11
C TYR A 912 -3.91 -61.91 -3.75
N ARG A 913 -2.83 -61.79 -4.53
CA ARG A 913 -1.56 -62.46 -4.23
C ARG A 913 -1.00 -61.98 -2.86
N SER A 914 -0.97 -60.66 -2.64
CA SER A 914 -0.46 -60.10 -1.38
C SER A 914 -1.26 -60.57 -0.17
N ILE A 915 -2.59 -60.71 -0.28
CA ILE A 915 -3.43 -61.20 0.80
C ILE A 915 -3.17 -62.69 1.04
N LEU A 916 -3.01 -63.48 -0.04
CA LEU A 916 -2.66 -64.87 0.04
C LEU A 916 -1.29 -65.13 0.71
N ASP A 917 -0.30 -64.32 0.34
CA ASP A 917 1.04 -64.38 0.96
C ASP A 917 1.02 -64.00 2.43
N GLN A 918 0.21 -63.01 2.84
CA GLN A 918 0.03 -62.67 4.24
C GLN A 918 -0.69 -63.75 5.03
N LEU A 919 -1.72 -64.36 4.45
CA LEU A 919 -2.41 -65.49 5.03
C LEU A 919 -1.52 -66.74 5.18
N THR A 920 -0.69 -67.03 4.16
CA THR A 920 0.29 -68.12 4.20
C THR A 920 1.32 -67.89 5.28
N ASN A 921 1.86 -66.66 5.39
CA ASN A 921 2.78 -66.28 6.47
C ASN A 921 2.17 -66.32 7.89
N ILE A 922 0.87 -66.15 8.03
CA ILE A 922 0.15 -66.33 9.31
C ILE A 922 -0.07 -67.80 9.64
N TRP A 923 -0.22 -68.65 8.60
CA TRP A 923 -0.42 -70.08 8.76
C TRP A 923 0.88 -70.84 9.00
N GLU A 924 2.02 -70.27 8.53
CA GLU A 924 3.35 -70.83 8.76
C GLU A 924 3.97 -70.38 10.10
N LYS A 925 3.36 -69.45 10.81
CA LYS A 925 3.68 -69.05 12.18
C LYS A 925 2.69 -69.70 13.18
#